data_32ed09104a8a26b2da9327f1d4dfb122
#
_entry.id   32ed09104a8a26b2da9327f1d4dfb122
#
_cell.length_a   1.000
_cell.length_b   1.000
_cell.length_c   1.000
_cell.angle_alpha   90.00
_cell.angle_beta   90.00
_cell.angle_gamma   90.00
#
_symmetry.space_group_name_H-M   'P 1'
#
loop_
_entity.id
_entity.type
_entity.pdbx_description
1 polymer ?
#
loop_
_entity_poly.entity_id
_entity_poly.type
_entity_poly.pdbx_seq_one_letter_code
_entity_poly.pdbx_strand_id
1 'polypeptide(L)'
;ALALGGVFLVRYSIESGLLGPGVRLTLAALFGLALIAVGELIRRKALPKAEALYANAMVPGILTAAGAVSLFGAIYAAHGIYEFIGPTLAFLLLALTAFGVLALSLLHGQALAGLGLAGSMLTPLLISTTAPNLWTLFIYLTVAQVATSVASRFKGWLIVPSIAQALIGAWALVALIDTSEITPIALSLIAMIAAWMLIWPGTTGKDPAEPDTPLSFEALGRRMSSATVGLDITLSLAVLFPAIMMLERDITDVFPLFGFAALIAALAAAGSGRHGAFWPTVIAAAGALLAAVVETGMVGQAQAMLLGWDLVKTSLPGLDVTTMYVLLGLAAVFLFIGLAQIRRRFAEDPLFSTVWAAIAAALPVLLATISFVFYGIYARDWLHGLFAIGLGAVLLGACEFLHRRGAMPTFRRGIDVMLTGSFAAFALALHTLTDGLVTTILLALLGFAYLMATRKRSWSGLPWIMVIALVGLLFRIGWDPTLVGPDALSRTPILNQLLPGYGIPALLALLSAYEMRNWPGQRVRNALQGLASLFGLLAIAILVRHAMNGGVLDSSTPTLGEQSIYTLLVVGLSGILMTLDLKSPSPVFRYGSMVAGGIAILQTVSLHLGALNPYFTGESTGSWPLINLLLIGYLLPGLAYAGLAFYARDKRPLPYVVLLALSGAVLGFAWVTLSVRRFWQGEFIPYWKGFEQAETYSYSVAWLAIGVGLLVLGSRFDARSLRIASAVIVMLTVAKVFLIDMANLEGVLRALSFIGLGFVLIGIGLFYQKILSGKSARSPAVDEDEAPTGI
;
A
#
# COMPACT_ATOMS: atom_id res chain seq x y z
N ALA A 1 24.49 -20.01 -45.83
CA ALA A 1 24.72 -20.31 -47.23
C ALA A 1 25.25 -21.74 -47.46
N LEU A 2 26.38 -22.19 -46.84
CA LEU A 2 26.94 -23.51 -47.01
C LEU A 2 26.03 -24.66 -46.57
N ALA A 3 25.34 -24.51 -45.40
CA ALA A 3 24.36 -25.50 -44.94
C ALA A 3 23.13 -25.58 -45.87
N LEU A 4 22.66 -24.42 -46.36
CA LEU A 4 21.60 -24.36 -47.38
C LEU A 4 22.08 -24.98 -48.71
N GLY A 5 23.36 -24.79 -49.10
CA GLY A 5 24.00 -25.45 -50.24
C GLY A 5 23.93 -26.97 -50.12
N GLY A 6 24.24 -27.55 -48.94
CA GLY A 6 24.09 -28.97 -48.68
C GLY A 6 22.63 -29.46 -48.80
N VAL A 7 21.67 -28.70 -48.26
CA VAL A 7 20.24 -29.04 -48.37
C VAL A 7 19.76 -28.97 -49.83
N PHE A 8 20.18 -27.96 -50.59
CA PHE A 8 19.84 -27.84 -52.02
C PHE A 8 20.47 -28.94 -52.88
N LEU A 9 21.68 -29.38 -52.56
CA LEU A 9 22.34 -30.47 -53.25
C LEU A 9 21.60 -31.80 -53.02
N VAL A 10 21.13 -32.05 -51.80
CA VAL A 10 20.26 -33.18 -51.46
C VAL A 10 18.94 -33.07 -52.22
N ARG A 11 18.30 -31.89 -52.24
CA ARG A 11 17.05 -31.66 -52.98
C ARG A 11 17.21 -31.87 -54.49
N TYR A 12 18.23 -31.34 -55.09
CA TYR A 12 18.55 -31.54 -56.49
C TYR A 12 18.79 -33.03 -56.81
N SER A 13 19.51 -33.77 -55.94
CA SER A 13 19.72 -35.21 -56.03
C SER A 13 18.40 -35.99 -55.90
N ILE A 14 17.42 -35.50 -55.19
CA ILE A 14 16.07 -36.07 -55.11
C ILE A 14 15.32 -35.85 -56.43
N GLU A 15 15.36 -34.65 -56.95
CA GLU A 15 14.64 -34.25 -58.16
C GLU A 15 15.22 -34.96 -59.42
N SER A 16 16.53 -35.20 -59.43
CA SER A 16 17.25 -35.86 -60.58
C SER A 16 17.24 -37.36 -60.55
N GLY A 17 16.82 -38.06 -59.52
CA GLY A 17 16.69 -39.52 -59.40
C GLY A 17 18.03 -40.29 -59.43
N LEU A 18 19.18 -39.61 -59.35
CA LEU A 18 20.52 -40.20 -59.56
C LEU A 18 21.02 -41.05 -58.40
N LEU A 19 20.51 -40.87 -57.18
CA LEU A 19 21.01 -41.56 -55.99
C LEU A 19 19.86 -42.10 -55.17
N GLY A 20 19.95 -43.30 -54.65
CA GLY A 20 18.96 -43.84 -53.72
C GLY A 20 18.92 -43.08 -52.37
N PRO A 21 17.82 -43.14 -51.65
CA PRO A 21 17.63 -42.31 -50.39
C PRO A 21 18.73 -42.59 -49.35
N GLY A 22 19.16 -43.84 -49.15
CA GLY A 22 20.21 -44.19 -48.17
C GLY A 22 21.57 -43.56 -48.51
N VAL A 23 21.93 -43.58 -49.83
CA VAL A 23 23.20 -42.99 -50.30
C VAL A 23 23.21 -41.47 -50.13
N ARG A 24 22.07 -40.83 -50.36
CA ARG A 24 21.92 -39.37 -50.14
C ARG A 24 22.14 -38.94 -48.65
N LEU A 25 21.57 -39.72 -47.75
CA LEU A 25 21.71 -39.47 -46.31
C LEU A 25 23.13 -39.71 -45.81
N THR A 26 23.79 -40.81 -46.28
CA THR A 26 25.17 -41.06 -45.91
C THR A 26 26.11 -39.98 -46.46
N LEU A 27 25.91 -39.51 -47.69
CA LEU A 27 26.70 -38.42 -48.27
C LEU A 27 26.47 -37.09 -47.53
N ALA A 28 25.22 -36.78 -47.12
CA ALA A 28 24.91 -35.57 -46.30
C ALA A 28 25.58 -35.66 -44.93
N ALA A 29 25.59 -36.82 -44.27
CA ALA A 29 26.27 -37.01 -43.00
C ALA A 29 27.80 -36.91 -43.15
N LEU A 30 28.38 -37.53 -44.17
CA LEU A 30 29.83 -37.42 -44.49
C LEU A 30 30.21 -35.96 -44.81
N PHE A 31 29.39 -35.26 -45.58
CA PHE A 31 29.60 -33.84 -45.84
C PHE A 31 29.60 -33.01 -44.57
N GLY A 32 28.64 -33.25 -43.65
CA GLY A 32 28.60 -32.60 -42.36
C GLY A 32 29.85 -32.86 -41.53
N LEU A 33 30.32 -34.13 -41.47
CA LEU A 33 31.55 -34.48 -40.76
C LEU A 33 32.78 -33.86 -41.41
N ALA A 34 32.84 -33.82 -42.75
CA ALA A 34 33.93 -33.18 -43.47
C ALA A 34 34.02 -31.67 -43.18
N LEU A 35 32.89 -30.98 -43.13
CA LEU A 35 32.87 -29.58 -42.77
C LEU A 35 33.39 -29.32 -41.33
N ILE A 36 32.99 -30.16 -40.37
CA ILE A 36 33.50 -30.09 -39.00
C ILE A 36 35.02 -30.35 -38.98
N ALA A 37 35.48 -31.37 -39.69
CA ALA A 37 36.91 -31.71 -39.78
C ALA A 37 37.73 -30.59 -40.41
N VAL A 38 37.28 -30.02 -41.52
CA VAL A 38 37.94 -28.89 -42.19
C VAL A 38 37.96 -27.65 -41.25
N GLY A 39 36.87 -27.38 -40.58
CA GLY A 39 36.81 -26.30 -39.56
C GLY A 39 37.88 -26.49 -38.47
N GLU A 40 38.02 -27.71 -37.98
CA GLU A 40 39.02 -28.03 -36.95
C GLU A 40 40.47 -28.00 -37.49
N LEU A 41 40.71 -28.45 -38.71
CA LEU A 41 42.01 -28.35 -39.34
C LEU A 41 42.47 -26.92 -39.59
N ILE A 42 41.56 -26.04 -40.01
CA ILE A 42 41.85 -24.61 -40.18
C ILE A 42 42.18 -24.01 -38.82
N ARG A 43 41.40 -24.31 -37.76
CA ARG A 43 41.63 -23.82 -36.40
C ARG A 43 43.03 -24.26 -35.89
N ARG A 44 43.47 -25.49 -36.16
CA ARG A 44 44.77 -26.01 -35.75
C ARG A 44 45.94 -25.47 -36.60
N LYS A 45 45.65 -24.61 -37.57
CA LYS A 45 46.66 -24.08 -38.49
C LYS A 45 47.41 -25.19 -39.31
N ALA A 46 46.74 -26.34 -39.44
CA ALA A 46 47.28 -27.48 -40.16
C ALA A 46 47.26 -27.28 -41.69
N LEU A 47 46.67 -26.18 -42.20
CA LEU A 47 46.56 -25.81 -43.62
C LEU A 47 47.16 -24.41 -43.84
N PRO A 48 48.47 -24.23 -44.02
CA PRO A 48 49.15 -22.95 -44.09
C PRO A 48 48.65 -22.02 -45.23
N LYS A 49 48.23 -22.59 -46.37
CA LYS A 49 47.68 -21.80 -47.51
C LYS A 49 46.27 -21.27 -47.21
N ALA A 50 45.50 -21.88 -46.35
CA ALA A 50 44.16 -21.43 -45.94
C ALA A 50 44.24 -20.35 -44.85
N GLU A 51 45.30 -20.35 -44.05
CA GLU A 51 45.51 -19.32 -43.00
C GLU A 51 45.55 -17.89 -43.55
N ALA A 52 46.24 -17.72 -44.69
CA ALA A 52 46.39 -16.39 -45.33
C ALA A 52 45.04 -15.83 -45.88
N LEU A 53 44.11 -16.72 -46.30
CA LEU A 53 42.83 -16.35 -46.90
C LEU A 53 41.70 -16.28 -45.90
N TYR A 54 41.78 -17.05 -44.79
CA TYR A 54 40.68 -17.25 -43.82
C TYR A 54 41.07 -16.99 -42.39
N ALA A 55 42.04 -16.10 -42.15
CA ALA A 55 42.55 -15.70 -40.85
C ALA A 55 41.47 -15.03 -39.93
N ASN A 56 40.26 -14.82 -40.44
CA ASN A 56 39.16 -14.33 -39.65
C ASN A 56 38.69 -15.44 -38.72
N ALA A 57 38.78 -15.24 -37.39
CA ALA A 57 38.47 -16.20 -36.33
C ALA A 57 37.05 -16.84 -36.41
N MET A 58 36.16 -16.29 -37.22
CA MET A 58 34.79 -16.80 -37.41
C MET A 58 34.65 -17.93 -38.40
N VAL A 59 35.51 -18.09 -39.37
CA VAL A 59 35.37 -19.11 -40.44
C VAL A 59 35.38 -20.55 -39.93
N PRO A 60 36.28 -20.96 -39.05
CA PRO A 60 36.25 -22.31 -38.45
C PRO A 60 34.94 -22.62 -37.74
N GLY A 61 34.45 -21.67 -36.98
CA GLY A 61 33.17 -21.80 -36.23
C GLY A 61 31.95 -21.92 -37.17
N ILE A 62 31.92 -21.15 -38.27
CA ILE A 62 30.84 -21.21 -39.27
C ILE A 62 30.84 -22.58 -39.99
N LEU A 63 32.01 -23.10 -40.36
CA LEU A 63 32.13 -24.41 -40.99
C LEU A 63 31.65 -25.53 -40.04
N THR A 64 32.07 -25.47 -38.78
CA THR A 64 31.66 -26.46 -37.78
C THR A 64 30.14 -26.37 -37.54
N ALA A 65 29.56 -25.16 -37.48
CA ALA A 65 28.12 -24.95 -37.35
C ALA A 65 27.35 -25.50 -38.57
N ALA A 66 27.83 -25.22 -39.78
CA ALA A 66 27.23 -25.73 -41.02
C ALA A 66 27.26 -27.28 -41.08
N GLY A 67 28.37 -27.87 -40.66
CA GLY A 67 28.51 -29.33 -40.56
C GLY A 67 27.55 -29.93 -39.53
N ALA A 68 27.40 -29.27 -38.37
CA ALA A 68 26.46 -29.71 -37.34
C ALA A 68 25.01 -29.68 -37.84
N VAL A 69 24.57 -28.58 -38.49
CA VAL A 69 23.23 -28.46 -39.06
C VAL A 69 22.98 -29.53 -40.13
N SER A 70 23.99 -29.82 -40.95
CA SER A 70 23.91 -30.90 -41.96
C SER A 70 23.75 -32.29 -41.33
N LEU A 71 24.43 -32.56 -40.21
CA LEU A 71 24.26 -33.79 -39.43
C LEU A 71 22.89 -33.89 -38.82
N PHE A 72 22.40 -32.83 -38.16
CA PHE A 72 21.05 -32.82 -37.62
C PHE A 72 19.99 -33.08 -38.69
N GLY A 73 20.13 -32.41 -39.85
CA GLY A 73 19.23 -32.62 -41.00
C GLY A 73 19.27 -34.03 -41.56
N ALA A 74 20.45 -34.63 -41.68
CA ALA A 74 20.60 -36.00 -42.17
C ALA A 74 19.98 -37.03 -41.22
N ILE A 75 20.21 -36.90 -39.91
CA ILE A 75 19.65 -37.81 -38.90
C ILE A 75 18.13 -37.66 -38.83
N TYR A 76 17.63 -36.41 -38.84
CA TYR A 76 16.19 -36.15 -38.85
C TYR A 76 15.52 -36.71 -40.10
N ALA A 77 16.09 -36.52 -41.29
CA ALA A 77 15.55 -37.05 -42.53
C ALA A 77 15.57 -38.58 -42.54
N ALA A 78 16.60 -39.22 -41.97
CA ALA A 78 16.69 -40.69 -41.85
C ALA A 78 15.56 -41.26 -40.99
N HIS A 79 15.09 -40.51 -39.96
CA HIS A 79 13.99 -40.92 -39.09
C HIS A 79 12.64 -40.46 -39.62
N GLY A 80 12.43 -39.11 -39.74
CA GLY A 80 11.13 -38.51 -39.94
C GLY A 80 10.63 -38.50 -41.41
N ILE A 81 11.54 -38.66 -42.41
CA ILE A 81 11.17 -38.63 -43.83
C ILE A 81 11.25 -40.00 -44.44
N TYR A 82 12.32 -40.76 -44.12
CA TYR A 82 12.60 -42.03 -44.78
C TYR A 82 12.38 -43.26 -43.89
N GLU A 83 12.12 -43.07 -42.58
CA GLU A 83 11.89 -44.16 -41.62
C GLU A 83 12.97 -45.24 -41.56
N PHE A 84 14.25 -44.92 -41.93
CA PHE A 84 15.35 -45.87 -41.96
C PHE A 84 15.88 -46.21 -40.57
N ILE A 85 15.69 -45.36 -39.61
CA ILE A 85 16.12 -45.53 -38.23
C ILE A 85 14.93 -45.33 -37.28
N GLY A 86 14.85 -46.22 -36.30
CA GLY A 86 13.81 -46.09 -35.27
C GLY A 86 14.01 -44.85 -34.35
N PRO A 87 12.98 -44.47 -33.61
CA PRO A 87 13.01 -43.27 -32.80
C PRO A 87 14.12 -43.26 -31.73
N THR A 88 14.40 -44.40 -31.10
CA THR A 88 15.46 -44.54 -30.08
C THR A 88 16.85 -44.26 -30.64
N LEU A 89 17.17 -44.83 -31.83
CA LEU A 89 18.46 -44.59 -32.46
C LEU A 89 18.58 -43.16 -32.98
N ALA A 90 17.51 -42.60 -33.53
CA ALA A 90 17.47 -41.22 -33.99
C ALA A 90 17.71 -40.27 -32.82
N PHE A 91 17.04 -40.49 -31.70
CA PHE A 91 17.22 -39.71 -30.47
C PHE A 91 18.67 -39.74 -29.98
N LEU A 92 19.27 -40.96 -29.93
CA LEU A 92 20.66 -41.12 -29.49
C LEU A 92 21.64 -40.38 -30.40
N LEU A 93 21.47 -40.48 -31.72
CA LEU A 93 22.33 -39.82 -32.69
C LEU A 93 22.18 -38.28 -32.67
N LEU A 94 20.97 -37.77 -32.57
CA LEU A 94 20.73 -36.34 -32.45
C LEU A 94 21.31 -35.78 -31.11
N ALA A 95 21.11 -36.52 -30.02
CA ALA A 95 21.69 -36.16 -28.71
C ALA A 95 23.23 -36.16 -28.77
N LEU A 96 23.82 -37.21 -29.35
CA LEU A 96 25.28 -37.28 -29.49
C LEU A 96 25.82 -36.11 -30.34
N THR A 97 25.12 -35.78 -31.42
CA THR A 97 25.48 -34.64 -32.27
C THR A 97 25.37 -33.32 -31.47
N ALA A 98 24.29 -33.11 -30.73
CA ALA A 98 24.12 -31.92 -29.90
C ALA A 98 25.22 -31.75 -28.83
N PHE A 99 25.53 -32.82 -28.09
CA PHE A 99 26.61 -32.82 -27.11
C PHE A 99 27.98 -32.66 -27.74
N GLY A 100 28.21 -33.28 -28.93
CA GLY A 100 29.42 -33.07 -29.72
C GLY A 100 29.61 -31.62 -30.14
N VAL A 101 28.56 -30.97 -30.63
CA VAL A 101 28.55 -29.53 -30.97
C VAL A 101 28.80 -28.67 -29.75
N LEU A 102 28.18 -29.00 -28.62
CA LEU A 102 28.40 -28.29 -27.34
C LEU A 102 29.87 -28.44 -26.90
N ALA A 103 30.48 -29.62 -27.00
CA ALA A 103 31.90 -29.82 -26.70
C ALA A 103 32.79 -29.00 -27.64
N LEU A 104 32.50 -28.98 -28.94
CA LEU A 104 33.23 -28.20 -29.94
C LEU A 104 33.08 -26.69 -29.73
N SER A 105 32.01 -26.23 -29.09
CA SER A 105 31.81 -24.84 -28.78
C SER A 105 32.90 -24.28 -27.87
N LEU A 106 33.48 -25.10 -27.00
CA LEU A 106 34.60 -24.72 -26.15
C LEU A 106 35.82 -24.25 -26.97
N LEU A 107 35.91 -24.69 -28.20
CA LEU A 107 37.00 -24.36 -29.15
C LEU A 107 36.62 -23.24 -30.12
N HIS A 108 35.32 -23.12 -30.48
CA HIS A 108 34.86 -22.28 -31.59
C HIS A 108 33.97 -21.13 -31.16
N GLY A 109 33.59 -21.05 -29.89
CA GLY A 109 32.91 -19.87 -29.30
C GLY A 109 31.41 -20.04 -29.02
N GLN A 110 30.80 -18.98 -28.47
CA GLN A 110 29.46 -18.98 -27.87
C GLN A 110 28.33 -19.27 -28.87
N ALA A 111 28.47 -18.83 -30.13
CA ALA A 111 27.45 -19.08 -31.15
C ALA A 111 27.23 -20.57 -31.41
N LEU A 112 28.32 -21.36 -31.38
CA LEU A 112 28.25 -22.81 -31.55
C LEU A 112 27.64 -23.49 -30.31
N ALA A 113 27.86 -22.94 -29.12
CA ALA A 113 27.19 -23.40 -27.91
C ALA A 113 25.66 -23.21 -28.01
N GLY A 114 25.20 -22.05 -28.53
CA GLY A 114 23.78 -21.82 -28.81
C GLY A 114 23.19 -22.82 -29.81
N LEU A 115 23.94 -23.19 -30.85
CA LEU A 115 23.51 -24.20 -31.81
C LEU A 115 23.40 -25.60 -31.17
N GLY A 116 24.37 -25.99 -30.36
CA GLY A 116 24.32 -27.26 -29.61
C GLY A 116 23.16 -27.29 -28.62
N LEU A 117 22.90 -26.18 -27.93
CA LEU A 117 21.73 -26.04 -27.06
C LEU A 117 20.43 -26.16 -27.85
N ALA A 118 20.28 -25.41 -28.94
CA ALA A 118 19.09 -25.50 -29.80
C ALA A 118 18.86 -26.92 -30.31
N GLY A 119 19.91 -27.56 -30.78
CA GLY A 119 19.84 -28.97 -31.22
C GLY A 119 19.38 -29.91 -30.10
N SER A 120 19.95 -29.79 -28.90
CA SER A 120 19.54 -30.62 -27.76
C SER A 120 18.11 -30.38 -27.31
N MET A 121 17.63 -29.14 -27.30
CA MET A 121 16.28 -28.77 -26.87
C MET A 121 15.21 -29.10 -27.95
N LEU A 122 15.56 -29.06 -29.22
CA LEU A 122 14.67 -29.42 -30.34
C LEU A 122 14.59 -30.92 -30.59
N THR A 123 15.60 -31.72 -30.22
CA THR A 123 15.64 -33.16 -30.42
C THR A 123 14.35 -33.87 -29.99
N PRO A 124 13.78 -33.64 -28.81
CA PRO A 124 12.53 -34.29 -28.42
C PRO A 124 11.33 -33.91 -29.30
N LEU A 125 11.29 -32.69 -29.85
CA LEU A 125 10.24 -32.24 -30.78
C LEU A 125 10.33 -32.89 -32.15
N LEU A 126 11.56 -33.20 -32.57
CA LEU A 126 11.81 -33.79 -33.88
C LEU A 126 11.48 -35.29 -33.90
N ILE A 127 11.39 -35.92 -32.75
CA ILE A 127 11.08 -37.34 -32.60
C ILE A 127 9.71 -37.50 -31.96
N SER A 128 8.68 -37.53 -32.81
CA SER A 128 7.31 -37.81 -32.35
C SER A 128 7.19 -39.29 -31.95
N THR A 129 6.76 -39.53 -30.70
CA THR A 129 6.38 -40.84 -30.20
C THR A 129 4.94 -40.83 -29.76
N THR A 130 4.19 -41.91 -29.99
CA THR A 130 2.80 -42.05 -29.59
C THR A 130 2.59 -42.12 -28.06
N ALA A 131 3.68 -42.35 -27.28
CA ALA A 131 3.68 -42.41 -25.83
C ALA A 131 5.01 -41.81 -25.29
N PRO A 132 5.09 -40.51 -25.09
CA PRO A 132 6.30 -39.87 -24.59
C PRO A 132 6.54 -40.25 -23.11
N ASN A 133 7.74 -40.82 -22.82
CA ASN A 133 8.16 -41.08 -21.46
C ASN A 133 8.77 -39.82 -20.85
N LEU A 134 8.04 -39.22 -19.91
CA LEU A 134 8.45 -37.95 -19.24
C LEU A 134 9.76 -38.09 -18.47
N TRP A 135 10.03 -39.24 -17.85
CA TRP A 135 11.30 -39.46 -17.15
C TRP A 135 12.49 -39.36 -18.08
N THR A 136 12.41 -40.04 -19.21
CA THR A 136 13.47 -40.00 -20.22
C THR A 136 13.68 -38.61 -20.78
N LEU A 137 12.58 -37.87 -21.03
CA LEU A 137 12.61 -36.51 -21.53
C LEU A 137 13.31 -35.58 -20.53
N PHE A 138 12.84 -35.54 -19.28
CA PHE A 138 13.36 -34.58 -18.29
C PHE A 138 14.75 -34.93 -17.78
N ILE A 139 15.14 -36.23 -17.74
CA ILE A 139 16.53 -36.64 -17.49
C ILE A 139 17.42 -36.11 -18.61
N TYR A 140 17.05 -36.31 -19.90
CA TYR A 140 17.81 -35.80 -21.03
C TYR A 140 17.98 -34.29 -21.02
N LEU A 141 16.87 -33.52 -20.82
CA LEU A 141 16.89 -32.05 -20.76
C LEU A 141 17.78 -31.57 -19.61
N THR A 142 17.72 -32.20 -18.44
CA THR A 142 18.57 -31.90 -17.29
C THR A 142 20.05 -32.13 -17.62
N VAL A 143 20.39 -33.25 -18.25
CA VAL A 143 21.79 -33.54 -18.67
C VAL A 143 22.28 -32.50 -19.68
N ALA A 144 21.43 -32.12 -20.66
CA ALA A 144 21.76 -31.11 -21.64
C ALA A 144 21.99 -29.72 -21.00
N GLN A 145 21.18 -29.38 -20.04
CA GLN A 145 21.33 -28.13 -19.29
C GLN A 145 22.59 -28.10 -18.41
N VAL A 146 22.87 -29.17 -17.69
CA VAL A 146 24.11 -29.32 -16.90
C VAL A 146 25.34 -29.22 -17.80
N ALA A 147 25.37 -29.95 -18.91
CA ALA A 147 26.48 -29.91 -19.88
C ALA A 147 26.68 -28.49 -20.44
N THR A 148 25.58 -27.82 -20.81
CA THR A 148 25.60 -26.43 -21.29
C THR A 148 26.12 -25.46 -20.21
N SER A 149 25.69 -25.61 -18.97
CA SER A 149 26.12 -24.79 -17.84
C SER A 149 27.60 -24.97 -17.52
N VAL A 150 28.09 -26.24 -17.53
CA VAL A 150 29.51 -26.55 -17.33
C VAL A 150 30.37 -25.95 -18.44
N ALA A 151 30.00 -26.17 -19.71
CA ALA A 151 30.71 -25.60 -20.84
C ALA A 151 30.76 -24.06 -20.79
N SER A 152 29.62 -23.43 -20.45
CA SER A 152 29.51 -22.00 -20.35
C SER A 152 30.34 -21.44 -19.19
N ARG A 153 30.44 -22.18 -18.08
CA ARG A 153 31.25 -21.78 -16.91
C ARG A 153 32.72 -21.65 -17.23
N PHE A 154 33.27 -22.61 -18.01
CA PHE A 154 34.68 -22.57 -18.42
C PHE A 154 35.03 -21.37 -19.29
N LYS A 155 34.06 -20.82 -20.03
CA LYS A 155 34.26 -19.69 -20.97
C LYS A 155 33.69 -18.38 -20.44
N GLY A 156 33.02 -18.37 -19.29
CA GLY A 156 32.37 -17.16 -18.73
C GLY A 156 31.12 -16.71 -19.50
N TRP A 157 30.46 -17.59 -20.26
CA TRP A 157 29.24 -17.25 -21.00
C TRP A 157 28.02 -17.28 -20.07
N LEU A 158 27.22 -16.21 -20.05
CA LEU A 158 26.03 -16.11 -19.20
C LEU A 158 24.73 -16.28 -19.98
N ILE A 159 24.71 -15.90 -21.26
CA ILE A 159 23.49 -15.93 -22.09
C ILE A 159 23.04 -17.34 -22.40
N VAL A 160 23.96 -18.24 -22.77
CA VAL A 160 23.62 -19.62 -23.20
C VAL A 160 22.99 -20.44 -22.08
N PRO A 161 23.54 -20.45 -20.84
CA PRO A 161 22.91 -21.17 -19.73
C PRO A 161 21.59 -20.52 -19.28
N SER A 162 21.41 -19.20 -19.43
CA SER A 162 20.14 -18.54 -19.18
C SER A 162 19.06 -19.01 -20.15
N ILE A 163 19.38 -19.11 -21.44
CA ILE A 163 18.47 -19.66 -22.45
C ILE A 163 18.16 -21.13 -22.16
N ALA A 164 19.16 -21.93 -21.75
CA ALA A 164 18.95 -23.33 -21.38
C ALA A 164 17.93 -23.48 -20.22
N GLN A 165 18.05 -22.65 -19.18
CA GLN A 165 17.11 -22.64 -18.07
C GLN A 165 15.69 -22.26 -18.53
N ALA A 166 15.56 -21.19 -19.34
CA ALA A 166 14.27 -20.75 -19.86
C ALA A 166 13.59 -21.84 -20.71
N LEU A 167 14.38 -22.58 -21.55
CA LEU A 167 13.85 -23.64 -22.38
C LEU A 167 13.40 -24.86 -21.57
N ILE A 168 14.10 -25.24 -20.50
CA ILE A 168 13.62 -26.29 -19.58
C ILE A 168 12.31 -25.85 -18.89
N GLY A 169 12.22 -24.59 -18.44
CA GLY A 169 10.97 -24.05 -17.89
C GLY A 169 9.83 -24.12 -18.92
N ALA A 170 10.11 -23.78 -20.18
CA ALA A 170 9.14 -23.89 -21.27
C ALA A 170 8.71 -25.37 -21.54
N TRP A 171 9.65 -26.30 -21.56
CA TRP A 171 9.34 -27.74 -21.67
C TRP A 171 8.48 -28.22 -20.48
N ALA A 172 8.79 -27.77 -19.26
CA ALA A 172 8.00 -28.07 -18.07
C ALA A 172 6.56 -27.58 -18.22
N LEU A 173 6.37 -26.34 -18.70
CA LEU A 173 5.04 -25.77 -18.95
C LEU A 173 4.28 -26.55 -20.01
N VAL A 174 4.92 -26.88 -21.14
CA VAL A 174 4.29 -27.66 -22.22
C VAL A 174 3.91 -29.06 -21.72
N ALA A 175 4.79 -29.75 -21.01
CA ALA A 175 4.51 -31.07 -20.44
C ALA A 175 3.35 -31.01 -19.45
N LEU A 176 3.27 -29.97 -18.63
CA LEU A 176 2.18 -29.77 -17.69
C LEU A 176 0.81 -29.54 -18.38
N ILE A 177 0.69 -29.24 -19.65
CA ILE A 177 -0.60 -29.11 -20.33
C ILE A 177 -1.35 -30.46 -20.38
N ASP A 178 -0.64 -31.57 -20.69
CA ASP A 178 -1.28 -32.83 -20.99
C ASP A 178 -1.02 -33.95 -19.97
N THR A 179 -0.09 -33.76 -19.00
CA THR A 179 0.28 -34.84 -18.06
C THR A 179 -0.21 -34.62 -16.65
N SER A 180 -0.55 -35.71 -15.95
CA SER A 180 -0.76 -35.74 -14.51
C SER A 180 0.52 -36.07 -13.70
N GLU A 181 1.58 -36.59 -14.38
CA GLU A 181 2.83 -36.94 -13.72
C GLU A 181 3.73 -35.74 -13.52
N ILE A 182 3.70 -35.13 -12.32
CA ILE A 182 4.52 -33.95 -11.97
C ILE A 182 5.92 -34.29 -11.47
N THR A 183 6.14 -35.52 -10.97
CA THR A 183 7.39 -35.92 -10.31
C THR A 183 8.65 -35.75 -11.17
N PRO A 184 8.73 -36.21 -12.44
CA PRO A 184 9.93 -36.03 -13.26
C PRO A 184 10.20 -34.54 -13.55
N ILE A 185 9.14 -33.73 -13.68
CA ILE A 185 9.23 -32.29 -13.91
C ILE A 185 9.81 -31.61 -12.66
N ALA A 186 9.24 -31.87 -11.49
CA ALA A 186 9.69 -31.27 -10.23
C ALA A 186 11.15 -31.65 -9.93
N LEU A 187 11.53 -32.90 -10.11
CA LEU A 187 12.92 -33.36 -9.91
C LEU A 187 13.90 -32.71 -10.89
N SER A 188 13.51 -32.53 -12.15
CA SER A 188 14.33 -31.80 -13.13
C SER A 188 14.54 -30.34 -12.74
N LEU A 189 13.50 -29.64 -12.26
CA LEU A 189 13.60 -28.28 -11.79
C LEU A 189 14.48 -28.17 -10.53
N ILE A 190 14.37 -29.10 -9.58
CA ILE A 190 15.25 -29.18 -8.41
C ILE A 190 16.70 -29.43 -8.85
N ALA A 191 16.93 -30.35 -9.80
CA ALA A 191 18.25 -30.62 -10.35
C ALA A 191 18.83 -29.36 -11.05
N MET A 192 18.00 -28.61 -11.76
CA MET A 192 18.39 -27.34 -12.36
C MET A 192 18.84 -26.31 -11.30
N ILE A 193 18.12 -26.17 -10.18
CA ILE A 193 18.52 -25.34 -9.03
C ILE A 193 19.85 -25.83 -8.46
N ALA A 194 19.99 -27.13 -8.23
CA ALA A 194 21.21 -27.72 -7.69
C ALA A 194 22.40 -27.51 -8.64
N ALA A 195 22.22 -27.71 -9.93
CA ALA A 195 23.24 -27.46 -10.96
C ALA A 195 23.67 -25.98 -10.97
N TRP A 196 22.73 -25.06 -10.87
CA TRP A 196 23.04 -23.65 -10.74
C TRP A 196 23.87 -23.36 -9.45
N MET A 197 23.50 -23.95 -8.33
CA MET A 197 24.25 -23.81 -7.08
C MET A 197 25.67 -24.34 -7.15
N LEU A 198 25.88 -25.45 -7.81
CA LEU A 198 27.19 -26.15 -7.87
C LEU A 198 28.10 -25.56 -8.95
N ILE A 199 27.54 -25.24 -10.11
CA ILE A 199 28.33 -24.82 -11.28
C ILE A 199 28.65 -23.32 -11.20
N TRP A 200 27.76 -22.49 -10.70
CA TRP A 200 27.90 -21.04 -10.63
C TRP A 200 28.11 -20.56 -9.17
N PRO A 201 29.24 -20.87 -8.52
CA PRO A 201 29.53 -20.33 -7.21
C PRO A 201 29.53 -18.80 -7.28
N GLY A 202 28.81 -18.15 -6.40
CA GLY A 202 28.62 -16.69 -6.41
C GLY A 202 29.96 -15.96 -6.49
N THR A 203 30.03 -14.99 -7.38
CA THR A 203 31.17 -14.08 -7.43
C THR A 203 31.18 -13.31 -6.13
N THR A 204 32.22 -13.52 -5.33
CA THR A 204 32.50 -12.71 -4.16
C THR A 204 32.96 -11.31 -4.63
N GLY A 205 32.06 -10.54 -5.16
CA GLY A 205 32.24 -9.11 -5.35
C GLY A 205 32.25 -8.45 -3.99
N LYS A 206 33.41 -8.36 -3.40
CA LYS A 206 33.70 -7.52 -2.26
C LYS A 206 33.79 -6.08 -2.71
N ASP A 207 32.68 -5.42 -2.94
CA ASP A 207 32.60 -4.00 -2.70
C ASP A 207 32.09 -3.83 -1.29
N PRO A 208 32.94 -3.42 -0.32
CA PRO A 208 32.48 -3.08 1.01
C PRO A 208 31.44 -1.96 0.86
N ALA A 209 30.25 -2.17 1.38
CA ALA A 209 29.28 -1.10 1.49
C ALA A 209 29.89 -0.02 2.35
N GLU A 210 29.95 1.20 1.85
CA GLU A 210 30.21 2.35 2.70
C GLU A 210 29.15 2.34 3.81
N PRO A 211 29.55 2.39 5.08
CA PRO A 211 28.62 2.24 6.22
C PRO A 211 27.46 3.24 6.23
N ASP A 212 27.58 4.35 5.55
CA ASP A 212 26.68 5.49 5.56
C ASP A 212 25.82 5.67 4.30
N THR A 213 25.76 4.68 3.40
CA THR A 213 24.86 4.79 2.24
C THR A 213 23.41 4.82 2.67
N PRO A 214 22.66 5.91 2.38
CA PRO A 214 21.24 5.95 2.70
C PRO A 214 20.49 4.84 1.95
N LEU A 215 19.43 4.29 2.56
CA LEU A 215 18.50 3.35 1.88
C LEU A 215 17.82 4.10 0.72
N SER A 216 18.45 4.06 -0.46
CA SER A 216 17.85 4.52 -1.70
C SER A 216 17.59 3.32 -2.61
N PHE A 217 16.55 3.40 -3.43
CA PHE A 217 16.29 2.38 -4.45
C PHE A 217 17.48 2.22 -5.41
N GLU A 218 18.23 3.28 -5.66
CA GLU A 218 19.41 3.28 -6.50
C GLU A 218 20.58 2.53 -5.85
N ALA A 219 20.84 2.74 -4.56
CA ALA A 219 21.86 1.99 -3.82
C ALA A 219 21.52 0.49 -3.73
N LEU A 220 20.23 0.18 -3.52
CA LEU A 220 19.74 -1.20 -3.54
C LEU A 220 19.87 -1.81 -4.94
N GLY A 221 19.46 -1.10 -5.98
CA GLY A 221 19.56 -1.55 -7.38
C GLY A 221 21.00 -1.84 -7.80
N ARG A 222 21.96 -0.98 -7.43
CA ARG A 222 23.40 -1.23 -7.67
C ARG A 222 23.89 -2.49 -6.96
N ARG A 223 23.44 -2.76 -5.74
CA ARG A 223 23.79 -3.97 -4.98
C ARG A 223 23.14 -5.23 -5.53
N MET A 224 21.93 -5.13 -6.07
CA MET A 224 21.20 -6.23 -6.69
C MET A 224 21.66 -6.52 -8.13
N SER A 225 22.52 -5.68 -8.70
CA SER A 225 23.10 -5.82 -10.01
C SER A 225 24.41 -6.63 -9.90
N SER A 226 24.35 -7.92 -10.21
CA SER A 226 25.51 -8.78 -10.38
C SER A 226 25.67 -9.18 -11.84
N ALA A 227 26.86 -9.64 -12.25
CA ALA A 227 27.09 -10.14 -13.60
C ALA A 227 26.16 -11.33 -13.93
N THR A 228 25.67 -12.05 -12.92
CA THR A 228 24.83 -13.25 -13.06
C THR A 228 23.33 -12.97 -12.94
N VAL A 229 22.89 -11.70 -12.81
CA VAL A 229 21.47 -11.32 -12.63
C VAL A 229 20.56 -11.97 -13.67
N GLY A 230 20.96 -11.96 -14.95
CA GLY A 230 20.18 -12.60 -16.01
C GLY A 230 19.99 -14.10 -15.78
N LEU A 231 21.07 -14.79 -15.36
CA LEU A 231 21.03 -16.21 -15.05
C LEU A 231 20.17 -16.51 -13.80
N ASP A 232 20.22 -15.64 -12.80
CA ASP A 232 19.48 -15.80 -11.54
C ASP A 232 17.96 -15.58 -11.75
N ILE A 233 17.59 -14.59 -12.57
CA ILE A 233 16.21 -14.30 -12.91
C ILE A 233 15.63 -15.39 -13.82
N THR A 234 16.37 -15.84 -14.85
CA THR A 234 15.87 -16.89 -15.74
C THR A 234 15.68 -18.22 -15.01
N LEU A 235 16.60 -18.58 -14.09
CA LEU A 235 16.41 -19.73 -13.21
C LEU A 235 15.11 -19.62 -12.44
N SER A 236 14.93 -18.47 -11.80
CA SER A 236 13.81 -18.22 -10.90
C SER A 236 12.46 -18.28 -11.61
N LEU A 237 12.37 -17.66 -12.79
CA LEU A 237 11.14 -17.67 -13.59
C LEU A 237 10.88 -19.06 -14.21
N ALA A 238 11.95 -19.75 -14.69
CA ALA A 238 11.86 -21.09 -15.22
C ALA A 238 11.39 -22.13 -14.19
N VAL A 239 11.60 -21.87 -12.90
CA VAL A 239 11.08 -22.70 -11.81
C VAL A 239 9.70 -22.23 -11.38
N LEU A 240 9.49 -20.93 -11.23
CA LEU A 240 8.27 -20.36 -10.67
C LEU A 240 7.03 -20.63 -11.53
N PHE A 241 7.10 -20.40 -12.84
CA PHE A 241 5.92 -20.59 -13.70
C PHE A 241 5.43 -22.04 -13.74
N PRO A 242 6.29 -23.06 -13.97
CA PRO A 242 5.85 -24.44 -13.84
C PRO A 242 5.35 -24.80 -12.43
N ALA A 243 5.99 -24.26 -11.37
CA ALA A 243 5.54 -24.50 -10.00
C ALA A 243 4.12 -23.98 -9.76
N ILE A 244 3.78 -22.77 -10.22
CA ILE A 244 2.42 -22.22 -10.13
C ILE A 244 1.45 -23.06 -10.98
N MET A 245 1.84 -23.44 -12.20
CA MET A 245 0.99 -24.26 -13.07
C MET A 245 0.71 -25.63 -12.46
N MET A 246 1.58 -26.16 -11.61
CA MET A 246 1.30 -27.39 -10.84
C MET A 246 0.13 -27.22 -9.89
N LEU A 247 -0.12 -26.02 -9.33
CA LEU A 247 -1.22 -25.75 -8.40
C LEU A 247 -2.58 -25.71 -9.10
N GLU A 248 -2.65 -25.32 -10.37
CA GLU A 248 -3.91 -25.24 -11.13
C GLU A 248 -4.48 -26.60 -11.53
N ARG A 249 -3.78 -27.68 -11.18
CA ARG A 249 -4.18 -29.04 -11.52
C ARG A 249 -5.03 -29.69 -10.44
N ASP A 250 -5.39 -30.95 -10.69
CA ASP A 250 -6.39 -31.73 -9.98
C ASP A 250 -6.46 -31.46 -8.46
N ILE A 251 -7.55 -30.86 -8.04
CA ILE A 251 -7.80 -30.35 -6.68
C ILE A 251 -7.89 -31.50 -5.64
N THR A 252 -7.88 -32.76 -6.10
CA THR A 252 -7.99 -33.92 -5.22
C THR A 252 -6.63 -34.49 -4.77
N ASP A 253 -5.53 -34.10 -5.43
CA ASP A 253 -4.19 -34.60 -5.11
C ASP A 253 -3.34 -33.54 -4.36
N VAL A 254 -2.73 -33.95 -3.26
CA VAL A 254 -1.86 -33.10 -2.43
C VAL A 254 -0.43 -33.00 -2.98
N PHE A 255 -0.01 -33.88 -3.88
CA PHE A 255 1.35 -33.88 -4.42
C PHE A 255 1.71 -32.61 -5.19
N PRO A 256 0.83 -31.98 -5.99
CA PRO A 256 1.14 -30.72 -6.64
C PRO A 256 1.49 -29.59 -5.65
N LEU A 257 0.79 -29.51 -4.55
CA LEU A 257 1.00 -28.52 -3.51
C LEU A 257 2.34 -28.70 -2.79
N PHE A 258 2.71 -29.94 -2.47
CA PHE A 258 4.03 -30.25 -1.90
C PHE A 258 5.16 -30.04 -2.92
N GLY A 259 4.93 -30.36 -4.19
CA GLY A 259 5.87 -30.07 -5.29
C GLY A 259 6.16 -28.58 -5.41
N PHE A 260 5.12 -27.78 -5.43
CA PHE A 260 5.22 -26.32 -5.39
C PHE A 260 6.03 -25.84 -4.16
N ALA A 261 5.63 -26.25 -2.96
CA ALA A 261 6.29 -25.84 -1.73
C ALA A 261 7.77 -26.20 -1.71
N ALA A 262 8.12 -27.42 -2.16
CA ALA A 262 9.51 -27.87 -2.25
C ALA A 262 10.33 -27.03 -3.25
N LEU A 263 9.79 -26.71 -4.42
CA LEU A 263 10.43 -25.87 -5.44
C LEU A 263 10.65 -24.45 -4.93
N ILE A 264 9.65 -23.83 -4.31
CA ILE A 264 9.75 -22.48 -3.72
C ILE A 264 10.78 -22.47 -2.58
N ALA A 265 10.73 -23.46 -1.68
CA ALA A 265 11.70 -23.56 -0.59
C ALA A 265 13.14 -23.79 -1.10
N ALA A 266 13.32 -24.65 -2.10
CA ALA A 266 14.62 -24.89 -2.74
C ALA A 266 15.16 -23.63 -3.42
N LEU A 267 14.32 -22.91 -4.15
CA LEU A 267 14.68 -21.65 -4.81
C LEU A 267 15.06 -20.56 -3.78
N ALA A 268 14.27 -20.43 -2.71
CA ALA A 268 14.55 -19.50 -1.62
C ALA A 268 15.87 -19.84 -0.91
N ALA A 269 16.12 -21.12 -0.63
CA ALA A 269 17.35 -21.58 -0.01
C ALA A 269 18.56 -21.35 -0.93
N ALA A 270 18.44 -21.62 -2.23
CA ALA A 270 19.49 -21.41 -3.21
C ALA A 270 19.92 -19.96 -3.29
N GLY A 271 18.99 -19.03 -3.40
CA GLY A 271 19.26 -17.58 -3.43
C GLY A 271 19.86 -17.06 -2.14
N SER A 272 19.58 -17.69 -1.00
CA SER A 272 20.14 -17.31 0.30
C SER A 272 21.62 -17.65 0.46
N GLY A 273 22.12 -18.67 -0.26
CA GLY A 273 23.50 -19.19 -0.08
C GLY A 273 24.61 -18.26 -0.58
N ARG A 274 24.33 -17.20 -1.34
CA ARG A 274 25.33 -16.46 -2.12
C ARG A 274 25.24 -14.94 -1.96
N HIS A 275 26.41 -14.27 -1.92
CA HIS A 275 26.49 -12.82 -2.10
C HIS A 275 26.16 -12.46 -3.55
N GLY A 276 25.20 -11.55 -3.74
CA GLY A 276 24.78 -11.07 -5.07
C GLY A 276 23.72 -11.93 -5.78
N ALA A 277 23.49 -13.18 -5.39
CA ALA A 277 22.47 -14.06 -5.96
C ALA A 277 21.15 -14.02 -5.16
N PHE A 278 20.64 -12.84 -4.95
CA PHE A 278 19.48 -12.57 -4.11
C PHE A 278 18.14 -12.82 -4.82
N TRP A 279 18.12 -12.65 -6.14
CA TRP A 279 16.92 -12.72 -6.96
C TRP A 279 16.10 -14.01 -6.81
N PRO A 280 16.70 -15.22 -6.75
CA PRO A 280 15.91 -16.42 -6.52
C PRO A 280 15.08 -16.40 -5.26
N THR A 281 15.59 -15.84 -4.14
CA THR A 281 14.83 -15.74 -2.89
C THR A 281 13.70 -14.71 -3.00
N VAL A 282 13.93 -13.56 -3.65
CA VAL A 282 12.91 -12.53 -3.84
C VAL A 282 11.79 -13.03 -4.75
N ILE A 283 12.14 -13.69 -5.83
CA ILE A 283 11.16 -14.26 -6.77
C ILE A 283 10.40 -15.42 -6.12
N ALA A 284 11.07 -16.25 -5.34
CA ALA A 284 10.41 -17.29 -4.54
C ALA A 284 9.42 -16.68 -3.51
N ALA A 285 9.80 -15.58 -2.85
CA ALA A 285 8.94 -14.86 -1.92
C ALA A 285 7.70 -14.28 -2.64
N ALA A 286 7.90 -13.63 -3.78
CA ALA A 286 6.81 -13.13 -4.61
C ALA A 286 5.91 -14.26 -5.12
N GLY A 287 6.52 -15.38 -5.53
CA GLY A 287 5.81 -16.58 -5.98
C GLY A 287 4.96 -17.22 -4.88
N ALA A 288 5.48 -17.29 -3.65
CA ALA A 288 4.73 -17.79 -2.51
C ALA A 288 3.49 -16.92 -2.20
N LEU A 289 3.64 -15.60 -2.28
CA LEU A 289 2.50 -14.68 -2.13
C LEU A 289 1.52 -14.78 -3.28
N LEU A 290 2.01 -14.84 -4.52
CA LEU A 290 1.16 -14.97 -5.70
C LEU A 290 0.35 -16.27 -5.64
N ALA A 291 1.00 -17.39 -5.31
CA ALA A 291 0.32 -18.67 -5.15
C ALA A 291 -0.72 -18.63 -4.02
N ALA A 292 -0.38 -18.04 -2.87
CA ALA A 292 -1.33 -17.89 -1.78
C ALA A 292 -2.57 -17.08 -2.21
N VAL A 293 -2.40 -16.03 -3.02
CA VAL A 293 -3.49 -15.21 -3.55
C VAL A 293 -4.33 -15.97 -4.59
N VAL A 294 -3.69 -16.78 -5.44
CA VAL A 294 -4.37 -17.58 -6.46
C VAL A 294 -5.15 -18.73 -5.81
N GLU A 295 -4.51 -19.52 -4.95
CA GLU A 295 -5.13 -20.67 -4.27
C GLU A 295 -6.33 -20.28 -3.40
N THR A 296 -6.28 -19.11 -2.77
CA THR A 296 -7.40 -18.61 -1.96
C THR A 296 -8.54 -18.01 -2.79
N GLY A 297 -8.36 -17.86 -4.11
CA GLY A 297 -9.34 -17.17 -4.95
C GLY A 297 -9.55 -15.69 -4.59
N MET A 298 -8.60 -15.07 -3.85
CA MET A 298 -8.71 -13.69 -3.35
C MET A 298 -9.04 -12.69 -4.45
N VAL A 299 -8.49 -12.86 -5.65
CA VAL A 299 -8.76 -11.97 -6.80
C VAL A 299 -10.22 -12.07 -7.24
N GLY A 300 -10.75 -13.29 -7.38
CA GLY A 300 -12.15 -13.52 -7.74
C GLY A 300 -13.12 -13.02 -6.67
N GLN A 301 -12.78 -13.22 -5.39
CA GLN A 301 -13.56 -12.71 -4.28
C GLN A 301 -13.56 -11.18 -4.22
N ALA A 302 -12.43 -10.53 -4.44
CA ALA A 302 -12.35 -9.07 -4.51
C ALA A 302 -13.16 -8.51 -5.69
N GLN A 303 -13.12 -9.17 -6.85
CA GLN A 303 -13.93 -8.79 -8.00
C GLN A 303 -15.44 -8.96 -7.73
N ALA A 304 -15.85 -10.08 -7.13
CA ALA A 304 -17.23 -10.32 -6.77
C ALA A 304 -17.74 -9.26 -5.79
N MET A 305 -16.93 -8.90 -4.78
CA MET A 305 -17.25 -7.85 -3.82
C MET A 305 -17.39 -6.47 -4.44
N LEU A 306 -16.52 -6.12 -5.41
CA LEU A 306 -16.59 -4.86 -6.16
C LEU A 306 -17.80 -4.78 -7.10
N LEU A 307 -18.25 -5.93 -7.63
CA LEU A 307 -19.37 -6.03 -8.57
C LEU A 307 -20.71 -6.30 -7.86
N GLY A 308 -20.72 -6.42 -6.54
CA GLY A 308 -21.93 -6.70 -5.75
C GLY A 308 -22.49 -8.12 -5.96
N TRP A 309 -21.63 -9.07 -6.32
CA TRP A 309 -22.03 -10.48 -6.49
C TRP A 309 -21.98 -11.21 -5.15
N ASP A 310 -22.92 -12.10 -4.92
CA ASP A 310 -22.90 -12.98 -3.75
C ASP A 310 -21.70 -13.92 -3.80
N LEU A 311 -20.84 -13.82 -2.77
CA LEU A 311 -19.68 -14.67 -2.60
C LEU A 311 -20.13 -16.10 -2.27
N VAL A 312 -20.17 -16.96 -3.25
CA VAL A 312 -20.28 -18.40 -3.03
C VAL A 312 -18.92 -18.88 -2.54
N LYS A 313 -18.76 -19.10 -1.25
CA LYS A 313 -17.61 -19.81 -0.68
C LYS A 313 -17.68 -21.26 -1.18
N THR A 314 -17.02 -21.56 -2.26
CA THR A 314 -16.69 -22.93 -2.63
C THR A 314 -15.48 -23.38 -1.79
N SER A 315 -15.69 -23.65 -0.52
CA SER A 315 -14.71 -24.37 0.28
C SER A 315 -14.74 -25.84 -0.16
N LEU A 316 -13.67 -26.30 -0.78
CA LEU A 316 -13.50 -27.73 -1.08
C LEU A 316 -13.05 -28.43 0.21
N PRO A 317 -13.86 -29.34 0.78
CA PRO A 317 -13.49 -30.01 2.02
C PRO A 317 -12.29 -30.93 1.80
N GLY A 318 -11.22 -30.73 2.57
CA GLY A 318 -10.09 -31.63 2.65
C GLY A 318 -8.74 -31.06 2.19
N LEU A 319 -8.68 -30.17 1.20
CA LEU A 319 -7.45 -29.50 0.76
C LEU A 319 -7.11 -28.27 1.62
N ASP A 320 -8.10 -27.66 2.23
CA ASP A 320 -7.98 -26.46 3.04
C ASP A 320 -6.93 -26.61 4.17
N VAL A 321 -6.94 -27.76 4.85
CA VAL A 321 -6.01 -28.04 5.95
C VAL A 321 -4.56 -28.21 5.44
N THR A 322 -4.37 -28.86 4.31
CA THR A 322 -3.05 -29.07 3.72
C THR A 322 -2.46 -27.77 3.19
N THR A 323 -3.25 -26.98 2.50
CA THR A 323 -2.84 -25.65 2.02
C THR A 323 -2.49 -24.74 3.18
N MET A 324 -3.26 -24.73 4.25
CA MET A 324 -2.96 -24.03 5.49
C MET A 324 -1.58 -24.40 6.05
N TYR A 325 -1.29 -25.70 6.21
CA TYR A 325 0.03 -26.13 6.71
C TYR A 325 1.16 -25.78 5.77
N VAL A 326 0.97 -25.84 4.46
CA VAL A 326 1.98 -25.44 3.47
C VAL A 326 2.27 -23.95 3.56
N LEU A 327 1.26 -23.10 3.68
CA LEU A 327 1.46 -21.65 3.85
C LEU A 327 2.21 -21.32 5.14
N LEU A 328 1.84 -21.95 6.26
CA LEU A 328 2.55 -21.78 7.53
C LEU A 328 3.97 -22.35 7.48
N GLY A 329 4.17 -23.48 6.77
CA GLY A 329 5.49 -24.06 6.53
C GLY A 329 6.39 -23.15 5.70
N LEU A 330 5.90 -22.59 4.61
CA LEU A 330 6.63 -21.60 3.82
C LEU A 330 6.94 -20.34 4.62
N ALA A 331 6.00 -19.85 5.43
CA ALA A 331 6.23 -18.74 6.35
C ALA A 331 7.43 -19.02 7.30
N ALA A 332 7.48 -20.23 7.89
CA ALA A 332 8.61 -20.64 8.72
C ALA A 332 9.93 -20.72 7.94
N VAL A 333 9.91 -21.27 6.71
CA VAL A 333 11.11 -21.34 5.85
C VAL A 333 11.69 -19.96 5.60
N PHE A 334 10.87 -18.99 5.17
CA PHE A 334 11.34 -17.64 4.91
C PHE A 334 11.81 -16.90 6.16
N LEU A 335 11.17 -17.13 7.32
CA LEU A 335 11.64 -16.62 8.60
C LEU A 335 13.06 -17.10 8.91
N PHE A 336 13.29 -18.42 8.85
CA PHE A 336 14.59 -19.01 9.18
C PHE A 336 15.68 -18.61 8.18
N ILE A 337 15.38 -18.60 6.88
CA ILE A 337 16.33 -18.15 5.85
C ILE A 337 16.73 -16.70 6.10
N GLY A 338 15.75 -15.80 6.29
CA GLY A 338 16.01 -14.40 6.53
C GLY A 338 16.84 -14.15 7.80
N LEU A 339 16.48 -14.78 8.91
CA LEU A 339 17.22 -14.67 10.17
C LEU A 339 18.64 -15.24 10.07
N ALA A 340 18.84 -16.35 9.37
CA ALA A 340 20.15 -16.93 9.12
C ALA A 340 21.06 -15.97 8.34
N GLN A 341 20.51 -15.28 7.33
CA GLN A 341 21.25 -14.30 6.54
C GLN A 341 21.59 -13.04 7.35
N ILE A 342 20.63 -12.52 8.11
CA ILE A 342 20.86 -11.39 9.02
C ILE A 342 22.01 -11.75 9.99
N ARG A 343 21.90 -12.89 10.67
CA ARG A 343 22.93 -13.33 11.63
C ARG A 343 24.34 -13.40 11.03
N ARG A 344 24.46 -13.80 9.78
CA ARG A 344 25.75 -13.94 9.09
C ARG A 344 26.31 -12.63 8.58
N ARG A 345 25.48 -11.67 8.19
CA ARG A 345 25.88 -10.53 7.35
C ARG A 345 25.56 -9.14 7.88
N PHE A 346 24.86 -9.01 9.04
CA PHE A 346 24.41 -7.70 9.54
C PHE A 346 25.55 -6.69 9.77
N ALA A 347 26.76 -7.18 10.07
CA ALA A 347 27.94 -6.33 10.30
C ALA A 347 28.68 -5.97 8.99
N GLU A 348 28.63 -6.85 7.99
CA GLU A 348 29.35 -6.68 6.72
C GLU A 348 28.53 -5.86 5.70
N ASP A 349 27.21 -6.10 5.63
CA ASP A 349 26.30 -5.42 4.70
C ASP A 349 24.94 -5.12 5.36
N PRO A 350 24.85 -4.02 6.12
CA PRO A 350 23.64 -3.67 6.85
C PRO A 350 22.47 -3.30 5.93
N LEU A 351 22.75 -2.74 4.74
CA LEU A 351 21.70 -2.39 3.77
C LEU A 351 21.00 -3.65 3.25
N PHE A 352 21.78 -4.60 2.80
CA PHE A 352 21.26 -5.86 2.27
C PHE A 352 20.62 -6.72 3.37
N SER A 353 21.19 -6.69 4.56
CA SER A 353 20.59 -7.35 5.74
C SER A 353 19.23 -6.74 6.12
N THR A 354 18.97 -5.46 5.82
CA THR A 354 17.65 -4.85 6.02
C THR A 354 16.60 -5.45 5.08
N VAL A 355 16.97 -5.81 3.86
CA VAL A 355 16.07 -6.53 2.94
C VAL A 355 15.75 -7.92 3.46
N TRP A 356 16.76 -8.63 3.99
CA TRP A 356 16.54 -9.91 4.67
C TRP A 356 15.65 -9.78 5.90
N ALA A 357 15.74 -8.67 6.62
CA ALA A 357 14.84 -8.38 7.74
C ALA A 357 13.39 -8.18 7.26
N ALA A 358 13.20 -7.52 6.11
CA ALA A 358 11.87 -7.37 5.51
C ALA A 358 11.28 -8.72 5.07
N ILE A 359 12.08 -9.58 4.45
CA ILE A 359 11.65 -10.93 4.05
C ILE A 359 11.30 -11.76 5.30
N ALA A 360 12.15 -11.75 6.34
CA ALA A 360 11.93 -12.51 7.56
C ALA A 360 10.73 -12.02 8.38
N ALA A 361 10.39 -10.75 8.30
CA ALA A 361 9.32 -10.16 9.10
C ALA A 361 7.98 -10.07 8.34
N ALA A 362 7.98 -9.49 7.14
CA ALA A 362 6.73 -9.21 6.42
C ALA A 362 6.12 -10.46 5.79
N LEU A 363 6.93 -11.28 5.09
CA LEU A 363 6.41 -12.41 4.34
C LEU A 363 5.77 -13.48 5.22
N PRO A 364 6.38 -13.93 6.35
CA PRO A 364 5.76 -14.89 7.24
C PRO A 364 4.45 -14.39 7.84
N VAL A 365 4.38 -13.12 8.22
CA VAL A 365 3.14 -12.51 8.75
C VAL A 365 2.05 -12.46 7.68
N LEU A 366 2.39 -12.08 6.44
CA LEU A 366 1.44 -12.05 5.33
C LEU A 366 0.90 -13.44 5.00
N LEU A 367 1.77 -14.44 4.87
CA LEU A 367 1.35 -15.83 4.59
C LEU A 367 0.48 -16.38 5.72
N ALA A 368 0.84 -16.14 6.98
CA ALA A 368 0.02 -16.56 8.12
C ALA A 368 -1.32 -15.81 8.17
N THR A 369 -1.35 -14.53 7.79
CA THR A 369 -2.59 -13.74 7.72
C THR A 369 -3.50 -14.27 6.61
N ILE A 370 -2.96 -14.52 5.41
CA ILE A 370 -3.73 -15.11 4.30
C ILE A 370 -4.25 -16.48 4.70
N SER A 371 -3.39 -17.33 5.29
CA SER A 371 -3.79 -18.64 5.79
C SER A 371 -4.95 -18.55 6.79
N PHE A 372 -4.90 -17.62 7.75
CA PHE A 372 -5.97 -17.42 8.73
C PHE A 372 -7.26 -16.92 8.08
N VAL A 373 -7.18 -15.92 7.21
CA VAL A 373 -8.37 -15.32 6.59
C VAL A 373 -9.17 -16.32 5.77
N PHE A 374 -8.50 -17.26 5.09
CA PHE A 374 -9.17 -18.21 4.18
C PHE A 374 -9.41 -19.58 4.78
N TYR A 375 -8.54 -20.04 5.67
CA TYR A 375 -8.58 -21.39 6.23
C TYR A 375 -8.74 -21.43 7.75
N GLY A 376 -8.68 -20.27 8.42
CA GLY A 376 -8.77 -20.17 9.86
C GLY A 376 -10.20 -20.33 10.39
N ILE A 377 -10.28 -20.68 11.67
CA ILE A 377 -11.52 -20.74 12.42
C ILE A 377 -11.75 -19.38 13.08
N TYR A 378 -12.78 -18.65 12.66
CA TYR A 378 -13.03 -17.28 13.15
C TYR A 378 -13.39 -17.19 14.65
N ALA A 379 -13.61 -18.31 15.32
CA ALA A 379 -13.88 -18.35 16.74
C ALA A 379 -12.75 -19.10 17.49
N ARG A 380 -11.68 -18.37 17.84
CA ARG A 380 -10.52 -18.86 18.60
C ARG A 380 -9.68 -19.93 17.88
N ASP A 381 -8.96 -19.49 16.87
CA ASP A 381 -8.01 -20.34 16.15
C ASP A 381 -6.67 -20.47 16.90
N TRP A 382 -6.53 -21.54 17.66
CA TRP A 382 -5.32 -21.80 18.45
C TRP A 382 -4.09 -22.08 17.57
N LEU A 383 -4.25 -22.68 16.40
CA LEU A 383 -3.13 -23.02 15.52
C LEU A 383 -2.46 -21.76 14.99
N HIS A 384 -3.23 -20.89 14.31
CA HIS A 384 -2.72 -19.63 13.81
C HIS A 384 -2.27 -18.71 14.95
N GLY A 385 -2.99 -18.71 16.07
CA GLY A 385 -2.65 -17.91 17.24
C GLY A 385 -1.29 -18.29 17.85
N LEU A 386 -1.05 -19.57 18.10
CA LEU A 386 0.24 -20.05 18.62
C LEU A 386 1.38 -19.86 17.61
N PHE A 387 1.12 -20.09 16.31
CA PHE A 387 2.09 -19.82 15.26
C PHE A 387 2.49 -18.34 15.25
N ALA A 388 1.51 -17.44 15.31
CA ALA A 388 1.73 -16.00 15.31
C ALA A 388 2.45 -15.51 16.57
N ILE A 389 2.14 -16.07 17.74
CA ILE A 389 2.89 -15.82 18.99
C ILE A 389 4.35 -16.26 18.84
N GLY A 390 4.58 -17.46 18.32
CA GLY A 390 5.92 -18.00 18.07
C GLY A 390 6.71 -17.12 17.12
N LEU A 391 6.09 -16.70 16.02
CA LEU A 391 6.66 -15.79 15.03
C LEU A 391 7.07 -14.44 15.67
N GLY A 392 6.14 -13.82 16.42
CA GLY A 392 6.38 -12.57 17.12
C GLY A 392 7.52 -12.66 18.15
N ALA A 393 7.53 -13.76 18.92
CA ALA A 393 8.56 -14.01 19.94
C ALA A 393 9.95 -14.25 19.31
N VAL A 394 10.03 -15.00 18.21
CA VAL A 394 11.29 -15.24 17.48
C VAL A 394 11.84 -13.94 16.92
N LEU A 395 11.00 -13.11 16.27
CA LEU A 395 11.43 -11.82 15.74
C LEU A 395 11.90 -10.85 16.84
N LEU A 396 11.16 -10.77 17.96
CA LEU A 396 11.55 -9.93 19.09
C LEU A 396 12.83 -10.43 19.75
N GLY A 397 12.98 -11.75 19.93
CA GLY A 397 14.20 -12.38 20.43
C GLY A 397 15.40 -12.13 19.53
N ALA A 398 15.21 -12.15 18.22
CA ALA A 398 16.25 -11.83 17.24
C ALA A 398 16.68 -10.35 17.33
N CYS A 399 15.76 -9.42 17.55
CA CYS A 399 16.08 -8.01 17.80
C CYS A 399 16.96 -7.84 19.04
N GLU A 400 16.58 -8.49 20.14
CA GLU A 400 17.36 -8.44 21.40
C GLU A 400 18.73 -9.11 21.25
N PHE A 401 18.81 -10.25 20.55
CA PHE A 401 20.09 -10.93 20.25
C PHE A 401 21.04 -10.04 19.45
N LEU A 402 20.53 -9.39 18.40
CA LEU A 402 21.31 -8.48 17.57
C LEU A 402 21.75 -7.23 18.34
N HIS A 403 20.86 -6.68 19.17
CA HIS A 403 21.20 -5.57 20.06
C HIS A 403 22.38 -5.92 20.99
N ARG A 404 22.34 -7.08 21.62
CA ARG A 404 23.44 -7.55 22.49
C ARG A 404 24.76 -7.76 21.74
N ARG A 405 24.70 -7.99 20.42
CA ARG A 405 25.88 -8.08 19.55
C ARG A 405 26.35 -6.73 18.99
N GLY A 406 25.80 -5.62 19.45
CA GLY A 406 26.23 -4.28 19.04
C GLY A 406 25.72 -3.87 17.65
N ALA A 407 24.66 -4.48 17.12
CA ALA A 407 24.13 -4.18 15.78
C ALA A 407 23.46 -2.79 15.64
N MET A 408 23.14 -2.10 16.74
CA MET A 408 22.34 -0.87 16.74
C MET A 408 22.92 0.29 15.93
N PRO A 409 24.22 0.60 15.91
CA PRO A 409 24.75 1.71 15.13
C PRO A 409 24.57 1.52 13.63
N THR A 410 24.75 0.29 13.15
CA THR A 410 24.85 -0.03 11.72
C THR A 410 23.55 -0.63 11.14
N PHE A 411 22.81 -1.41 11.94
CA PHE A 411 21.64 -2.20 11.48
C PHE A 411 20.31 -1.74 12.11
N ARG A 412 20.21 -0.50 12.54
CA ARG A 412 19.03 0.07 13.20
C ARG A 412 17.73 -0.13 12.40
N ARG A 413 17.76 0.13 11.09
CA ARG A 413 16.56 -0.02 10.23
C ARG A 413 16.06 -1.46 10.13
N GLY A 414 16.99 -2.42 10.07
CA GLY A 414 16.62 -3.84 10.07
C GLY A 414 15.94 -4.25 11.39
N ILE A 415 16.42 -3.74 12.52
CA ILE A 415 15.77 -3.95 13.82
C ILE A 415 14.39 -3.32 13.86
N ASP A 416 14.21 -2.09 13.36
CA ASP A 416 12.90 -1.42 13.29
C ASP A 416 11.89 -2.21 12.43
N VAL A 417 12.34 -2.78 11.31
CA VAL A 417 11.50 -3.66 10.45
C VAL A 417 11.11 -4.94 11.19
N MET A 418 12.05 -5.60 11.85
CA MET A 418 11.78 -6.83 12.60
C MET A 418 10.86 -6.58 13.81
N LEU A 419 10.99 -5.44 14.49
CA LEU A 419 10.08 -5.02 15.56
C LEU A 419 8.65 -4.82 15.03
N THR A 420 8.51 -4.17 13.87
CA THR A 420 7.19 -3.99 13.23
C THR A 420 6.57 -5.34 12.86
N GLY A 421 7.37 -6.26 12.30
CA GLY A 421 6.92 -7.63 12.02
C GLY A 421 6.54 -8.40 13.29
N SER A 422 7.28 -8.26 14.37
CA SER A 422 6.95 -8.86 15.67
C SER A 422 5.61 -8.33 16.20
N PHE A 423 5.39 -7.01 16.14
CA PHE A 423 4.12 -6.41 16.51
C PHE A 423 2.97 -6.92 15.64
N ALA A 424 3.16 -6.97 14.31
CA ALA A 424 2.15 -7.46 13.39
C ALA A 424 1.80 -8.95 13.65
N ALA A 425 2.79 -9.77 13.97
CA ALA A 425 2.58 -11.15 14.35
C ALA A 425 1.78 -11.29 15.67
N PHE A 426 2.12 -10.52 16.70
CA PHE A 426 1.32 -10.52 17.94
C PHE A 426 -0.07 -9.91 17.73
N ALA A 427 -0.22 -8.91 16.88
CA ALA A 427 -1.53 -8.37 16.50
C ALA A 427 -2.40 -9.43 15.79
N LEU A 428 -1.81 -10.22 14.88
CA LEU A 428 -2.46 -11.37 14.28
C LEU A 428 -2.88 -12.39 15.35
N ALA A 429 -1.98 -12.73 16.27
CA ALA A 429 -2.30 -13.65 17.37
C ALA A 429 -3.49 -13.16 18.22
N LEU A 430 -3.54 -11.87 18.53
CA LEU A 430 -4.69 -11.30 19.24
C LEU A 430 -5.97 -11.43 18.42
N HIS A 431 -5.90 -11.16 17.12
CA HIS A 431 -7.06 -11.24 16.26
C HIS A 431 -7.58 -12.68 16.06
N THR A 432 -6.68 -13.68 16.08
CA THR A 432 -7.04 -15.10 15.94
C THR A 432 -7.59 -15.71 17.24
N LEU A 433 -7.15 -15.22 18.40
CA LEU A 433 -7.49 -15.80 19.71
C LEU A 433 -8.59 -15.05 20.46
N THR A 434 -8.89 -13.80 20.08
CA THR A 434 -9.86 -12.93 20.77
C THR A 434 -10.75 -12.21 19.78
N ASP A 435 -11.94 -11.80 20.23
CA ASP A 435 -12.92 -11.11 19.39
C ASP A 435 -13.29 -9.72 19.88
N GLY A 436 -13.84 -8.93 18.99
CA GLY A 436 -14.60 -7.74 19.28
C GLY A 436 -13.83 -6.73 20.15
N LEU A 437 -14.45 -6.40 21.27
CA LEU A 437 -13.95 -5.44 22.24
C LEU A 437 -12.59 -5.84 22.83
N VAL A 438 -12.42 -7.12 23.15
CA VAL A 438 -11.19 -7.64 23.80
C VAL A 438 -9.98 -7.44 22.87
N THR A 439 -10.12 -7.78 21.60
CA THR A 439 -9.06 -7.57 20.58
C THR A 439 -8.69 -6.10 20.49
N THR A 440 -9.68 -5.20 20.48
CA THR A 440 -9.45 -3.74 20.37
C THR A 440 -8.63 -3.22 21.55
N ILE A 441 -8.99 -3.61 22.77
CA ILE A 441 -8.29 -3.22 23.99
C ILE A 441 -6.88 -3.80 24.03
N LEU A 442 -6.73 -5.10 23.76
CA LEU A 442 -5.45 -5.78 23.78
C LEU A 442 -4.48 -5.26 22.72
N LEU A 443 -4.98 -4.88 21.54
CA LEU A 443 -4.16 -4.27 20.49
C LEU A 443 -3.62 -2.90 20.92
N ALA A 444 -4.45 -2.07 21.56
CA ALA A 444 -4.01 -0.80 22.14
C ALA A 444 -2.97 -1.01 23.26
N LEU A 445 -3.19 -1.98 24.14
CA LEU A 445 -2.26 -2.33 25.21
C LEU A 445 -0.95 -2.89 24.66
N LEU A 446 -0.99 -3.72 23.61
CA LEU A 446 0.20 -4.23 22.93
C LEU A 446 1.05 -3.08 22.38
N GLY A 447 0.44 -2.15 21.62
CA GLY A 447 1.14 -0.97 21.12
C GLY A 447 1.76 -0.13 22.26
N PHE A 448 1.03 0.06 23.34
CA PHE A 448 1.51 0.78 24.52
C PHE A 448 2.65 0.05 25.23
N ALA A 449 2.61 -1.29 25.30
CA ALA A 449 3.70 -2.09 25.89
C ALA A 449 5.02 -1.92 25.09
N TYR A 450 4.95 -1.92 23.75
CA TYR A 450 6.12 -1.60 22.92
C TYR A 450 6.62 -0.18 23.17
N LEU A 451 5.74 0.80 23.29
CA LEU A 451 6.13 2.17 23.63
C LEU A 451 6.80 2.22 25.02
N MET A 452 6.26 1.55 26.02
CA MET A 452 6.87 1.49 27.35
C MET A 452 8.24 0.81 27.37
N ALA A 453 8.54 -0.07 26.41
CA ALA A 453 9.88 -0.65 26.26
C ALA A 453 10.94 0.41 25.95
N THR A 454 10.58 1.62 25.51
CA THR A 454 11.50 2.75 25.32
C THR A 454 12.21 3.16 26.61
N ARG A 455 11.62 2.89 27.76
CA ARG A 455 12.25 3.13 29.06
C ARG A 455 13.49 2.26 29.30
N LYS A 456 13.57 1.08 28.66
CA LYS A 456 14.69 0.13 28.78
C LYS A 456 15.58 0.13 27.53
N ARG A 457 15.03 0.42 26.36
CA ARG A 457 15.69 0.35 25.06
C ARG A 457 15.38 1.61 24.24
N SER A 458 16.39 2.40 23.94
CA SER A 458 16.24 3.64 23.14
C SER A 458 16.12 3.36 21.63
N TRP A 459 15.34 2.33 21.25
CA TRP A 459 15.14 1.96 19.84
C TRP A 459 14.09 2.88 19.20
N SER A 460 14.44 3.45 18.04
CA SER A 460 13.59 4.41 17.35
C SER A 460 12.27 3.85 16.84
N GLY A 461 12.22 2.56 16.54
CA GLY A 461 11.02 1.90 16.04
C GLY A 461 9.94 1.73 17.12
N LEU A 462 10.32 1.56 18.39
CA LEU A 462 9.39 1.26 19.48
C LEU A 462 8.20 2.24 19.58
N PRO A 463 8.40 3.58 19.61
CA PRO A 463 7.26 4.49 19.68
C PRO A 463 6.44 4.56 18.38
N TRP A 464 7.04 4.22 17.22
CA TRP A 464 6.29 4.12 15.96
C TRP A 464 5.32 2.94 15.94
N ILE A 465 5.61 1.88 16.70
CA ILE A 465 4.69 0.74 16.84
C ILE A 465 3.38 1.18 17.48
N MET A 466 3.40 2.05 18.48
CA MET A 466 2.16 2.61 19.05
C MET A 466 1.38 3.44 18.01
N VAL A 467 2.07 4.18 17.14
CA VAL A 467 1.43 4.90 16.03
C VAL A 467 0.74 3.90 15.07
N ILE A 468 1.45 2.83 14.70
CA ILE A 468 0.89 1.77 13.84
C ILE A 468 -0.31 1.09 14.50
N ALA A 469 -0.23 0.79 15.80
CA ALA A 469 -1.35 0.21 16.56
C ALA A 469 -2.59 1.12 16.53
N LEU A 470 -2.41 2.42 16.80
CA LEU A 470 -3.51 3.38 16.78
C LEU A 470 -4.10 3.54 15.37
N VAL A 471 -3.28 3.58 14.34
CA VAL A 471 -3.77 3.60 12.94
C VAL A 471 -4.52 2.32 12.60
N GLY A 472 -4.02 1.16 13.00
CA GLY A 472 -4.73 -0.12 12.83
C GLY A 472 -6.08 -0.14 13.56
N LEU A 473 -6.14 0.44 14.75
CA LEU A 473 -7.40 0.61 15.48
C LEU A 473 -8.39 1.54 14.78
N LEU A 474 -7.93 2.62 14.12
CA LEU A 474 -8.81 3.46 13.30
C LEU A 474 -9.43 2.69 12.14
N PHE A 475 -8.66 1.84 11.45
CA PHE A 475 -9.20 0.97 10.41
C PHE A 475 -10.23 -0.02 10.98
N ARG A 476 -9.94 -0.63 12.13
CA ARG A 476 -10.87 -1.54 12.79
C ARG A 476 -12.16 -0.85 13.21
N ILE A 477 -12.08 0.32 13.80
CA ILE A 477 -13.23 1.15 14.19
C ILE A 477 -14.03 1.60 12.96
N GLY A 478 -13.34 1.95 11.86
CA GLY A 478 -13.99 2.30 10.59
C GLY A 478 -14.74 1.14 9.95
N TRP A 479 -14.25 -0.09 10.16
CA TRP A 479 -14.90 -1.30 9.66
C TRP A 479 -16.13 -1.70 10.50
N ASP A 480 -15.99 -1.74 11.82
CA ASP A 480 -17.07 -2.03 12.76
C ASP A 480 -17.05 -1.03 13.92
N PRO A 481 -17.85 0.05 13.84
CA PRO A 481 -17.95 1.05 14.91
C PRO A 481 -18.55 0.49 16.20
N THR A 482 -19.32 -0.58 16.15
CA THR A 482 -19.95 -1.20 17.32
C THR A 482 -18.97 -2.01 18.16
N LEU A 483 -17.88 -2.52 17.53
CA LEU A 483 -16.85 -3.40 18.11
C LEU A 483 -17.31 -4.77 18.55
N VAL A 484 -18.59 -4.96 18.78
CA VAL A 484 -19.20 -6.21 19.28
C VAL A 484 -20.32 -6.70 18.37
N GLY A 485 -20.60 -5.98 17.27
CA GLY A 485 -21.77 -6.19 16.44
C GLY A 485 -23.00 -5.40 16.95
N PRO A 486 -23.91 -5.02 16.05
CA PRO A 486 -25.06 -4.18 16.39
C PRO A 486 -26.00 -4.84 17.41
N ASP A 487 -26.18 -6.17 17.33
CA ASP A 487 -27.11 -6.92 18.18
C ASP A 487 -26.60 -7.13 19.61
N ALA A 488 -25.28 -7.14 19.81
CA ALA A 488 -24.64 -7.35 21.11
C ALA A 488 -24.35 -6.05 21.87
N LEU A 489 -24.56 -4.88 21.23
CA LEU A 489 -24.33 -3.57 21.84
C LEU A 489 -25.42 -3.25 22.88
N SER A 490 -24.99 -2.97 24.12
CA SER A 490 -25.90 -2.56 25.19
C SER A 490 -26.55 -1.21 24.89
N ARG A 491 -27.84 -1.08 25.10
CA ARG A 491 -28.61 0.17 24.90
C ARG A 491 -28.44 1.20 26.02
N THR A 492 -27.70 0.86 27.08
CA THR A 492 -27.47 1.82 28.18
C THR A 492 -26.62 3.02 27.72
N PRO A 493 -27.09 4.26 27.90
CA PRO A 493 -26.29 5.44 27.51
C PRO A 493 -24.98 5.49 28.31
N ILE A 494 -23.87 5.81 27.65
CA ILE A 494 -22.52 6.01 28.20
C ILE A 494 -21.91 4.72 28.78
N LEU A 495 -22.58 4.03 29.72
CA LEU A 495 -22.06 2.82 30.37
C LEU A 495 -22.36 1.56 29.55
N ASN A 496 -21.67 1.43 28.43
CA ASN A 496 -21.78 0.33 27.49
C ASN A 496 -20.40 -0.10 26.98
N GLN A 497 -20.34 -1.04 26.06
CA GLN A 497 -19.10 -1.59 25.50
C GLN A 497 -18.27 -0.54 24.72
N LEU A 498 -18.89 0.54 24.23
CA LEU A 498 -18.18 1.62 23.53
C LEU A 498 -17.26 2.40 24.46
N LEU A 499 -17.66 2.57 25.74
CA LEU A 499 -16.85 3.30 26.70
C LEU A 499 -15.46 2.69 26.90
N PRO A 500 -15.27 1.40 27.22
CA PRO A 500 -13.95 0.79 27.25
C PRO A 500 -13.34 0.63 25.86
N GLY A 501 -14.13 0.35 24.82
CA GLY A 501 -13.64 0.10 23.46
C GLY A 501 -13.00 1.31 22.78
N TYR A 502 -13.52 2.50 23.03
CA TYR A 502 -12.96 3.77 22.53
C TYR A 502 -12.18 4.52 23.60
N GLY A 503 -12.63 4.45 24.86
CA GLY A 503 -12.02 5.19 25.97
C GLY A 503 -10.64 4.67 26.35
N ILE A 504 -10.42 3.34 26.39
CA ILE A 504 -9.10 2.78 26.71
C ILE A 504 -8.07 3.12 25.62
N PRO A 505 -8.33 2.92 24.32
CA PRO A 505 -7.41 3.38 23.26
C PRO A 505 -7.15 4.90 23.33
N ALA A 506 -8.17 5.72 23.57
CA ALA A 506 -8.01 7.16 23.73
C ALA A 506 -7.10 7.51 24.92
N LEU A 507 -7.31 6.88 26.06
CA LEU A 507 -6.49 7.06 27.26
C LEU A 507 -5.03 6.64 27.00
N LEU A 508 -4.82 5.47 26.39
CA LEU A 508 -3.48 4.99 26.04
C LEU A 508 -2.80 5.89 25.00
N ALA A 509 -3.55 6.44 24.04
CA ALA A 509 -3.02 7.42 23.11
C ALA A 509 -2.57 8.73 23.81
N LEU A 510 -3.37 9.24 24.76
CA LEU A 510 -3.01 10.40 25.57
C LEU A 510 -1.78 10.14 26.43
N LEU A 511 -1.73 8.98 27.12
CA LEU A 511 -0.58 8.57 27.91
C LEU A 511 0.67 8.41 27.04
N SER A 512 0.54 7.88 25.83
CA SER A 512 1.65 7.74 24.87
C SER A 512 2.18 9.10 24.41
N ALA A 513 1.29 10.05 24.11
CA ALA A 513 1.66 11.40 23.73
C ALA A 513 2.37 12.12 24.90
N TYR A 514 1.90 11.92 26.12
CA TYR A 514 2.51 12.48 27.34
C TYR A 514 3.89 11.86 27.63
N GLU A 515 4.03 10.52 27.56
CA GLU A 515 5.31 9.83 27.78
C GLU A 515 6.37 10.26 26.78
N MET A 516 5.97 10.44 25.53
CA MET A 516 6.88 10.82 24.45
C MET A 516 7.12 12.34 24.31
N ARG A 517 6.63 13.18 25.24
CA ARG A 517 6.78 14.65 25.16
C ARG A 517 8.25 15.11 25.07
N ASN A 518 9.16 14.39 25.70
CA ASN A 518 10.58 14.67 25.73
C ASN A 518 11.40 13.79 24.76
N TRP A 519 10.73 12.96 23.94
CA TRP A 519 11.40 12.09 22.98
C TRP A 519 12.06 12.92 21.88
N PRO A 520 13.31 12.62 21.47
CA PRO A 520 14.06 13.41 20.49
C PRO A 520 13.40 13.41 19.09
N GLY A 521 12.62 12.38 18.75
CA GLY A 521 11.93 12.24 17.46
C GLY A 521 10.70 13.11 17.34
N GLN A 522 10.82 14.33 16.79
CA GLN A 522 9.69 15.25 16.63
C GLN A 522 8.53 14.66 15.80
N ARG A 523 8.83 13.87 14.76
CA ARG A 523 7.79 13.28 13.88
C ARG A 523 6.89 12.31 14.63
N VAL A 524 7.44 11.40 15.43
CA VAL A 524 6.65 10.41 16.19
C VAL A 524 5.86 11.10 17.31
N ARG A 525 6.45 12.10 17.97
CA ARG A 525 5.74 12.90 18.97
C ARG A 525 4.54 13.62 18.37
N ASN A 526 4.71 14.23 17.22
CA ASN A 526 3.61 14.88 16.49
C ASN A 526 2.52 13.89 16.09
N ALA A 527 2.89 12.71 15.58
CA ALA A 527 1.93 11.67 15.21
C ALA A 527 1.09 11.21 16.42
N LEU A 528 1.74 10.95 17.56
CA LEU A 528 1.03 10.56 18.79
C LEU A 528 0.12 11.66 19.32
N GLN A 529 0.54 12.93 19.28
CA GLN A 529 -0.30 14.07 19.68
C GLN A 529 -1.53 14.19 18.77
N GLY A 530 -1.38 14.04 17.47
CA GLY A 530 -2.50 14.07 16.52
C GLY A 530 -3.48 12.92 16.75
N LEU A 531 -2.96 11.70 16.87
CA LEU A 531 -3.79 10.51 17.13
C LEU A 531 -4.48 10.58 18.50
N ALA A 532 -3.81 11.05 19.54
CA ALA A 532 -4.42 11.25 20.86
C ALA A 532 -5.60 12.23 20.82
N SER A 533 -5.45 13.34 20.05
CA SER A 533 -6.52 14.31 19.86
C SER A 533 -7.70 13.72 19.09
N LEU A 534 -7.41 12.92 18.07
CA LEU A 534 -8.43 12.24 17.26
C LEU A 534 -9.18 11.16 18.06
N PHE A 535 -8.48 10.30 18.78
CA PHE A 535 -9.10 9.26 19.59
C PHE A 535 -9.92 9.83 20.75
N GLY A 536 -9.45 10.93 21.36
CA GLY A 536 -10.21 11.64 22.38
C GLY A 536 -11.52 12.20 21.83
N LEU A 537 -11.50 12.79 20.64
CA LEU A 537 -12.71 13.27 19.96
C LEU A 537 -13.65 12.12 19.58
N LEU A 538 -13.12 11.05 18.97
CA LEU A 538 -13.92 9.90 18.56
C LEU A 538 -14.58 9.20 19.73
N ALA A 539 -13.88 9.04 20.86
CA ALA A 539 -14.44 8.40 22.06
C ALA A 539 -15.66 9.15 22.59
N ILE A 540 -15.62 10.49 22.57
CA ILE A 540 -16.76 11.29 23.02
C ILE A 540 -17.87 11.27 21.95
N ALA A 541 -17.51 11.45 20.68
CA ALA A 541 -18.47 11.51 19.59
C ALA A 541 -19.32 10.23 19.45
N ILE A 542 -18.70 9.05 19.57
CA ILE A 542 -19.43 7.79 19.45
C ILE A 542 -20.40 7.57 20.62
N LEU A 543 -20.02 7.97 21.84
CA LEU A 543 -20.90 7.89 22.99
C LEU A 543 -22.09 8.84 22.87
N VAL A 544 -21.87 10.05 22.31
CA VAL A 544 -22.95 11.01 22.01
C VAL A 544 -23.89 10.40 20.96
N ARG A 545 -23.35 9.86 19.87
CA ARG A 545 -24.15 9.19 18.82
C ARG A 545 -25.05 8.11 19.39
N HIS A 546 -24.46 7.21 20.16
CA HIS A 546 -25.18 6.11 20.78
C HIS A 546 -26.29 6.62 21.74
N ALA A 547 -25.97 7.60 22.57
CA ALA A 547 -26.94 8.17 23.54
C ALA A 547 -28.08 8.92 22.85
N MET A 548 -27.81 9.68 21.78
CA MET A 548 -28.81 10.45 21.04
C MET A 548 -29.75 9.60 20.18
N ASN A 549 -29.28 8.40 19.74
CA ASN A 549 -30.05 7.48 18.90
C ASN A 549 -30.70 6.33 19.70
N GLY A 550 -31.03 6.54 20.96
CA GLY A 550 -31.75 5.52 21.75
C GLY A 550 -30.95 4.24 22.01
N GLY A 551 -29.63 4.30 22.02
CA GLY A 551 -28.75 3.15 22.28
C GLY A 551 -28.43 2.28 21.07
N VAL A 552 -28.57 2.82 19.85
CA VAL A 552 -28.25 2.13 18.60
C VAL A 552 -27.30 3.00 17.80
N LEU A 553 -26.34 2.37 17.11
CA LEU A 553 -25.48 3.01 16.11
C LEU A 553 -26.01 2.68 14.72
N ASP A 554 -26.96 3.45 14.26
CA ASP A 554 -27.50 3.32 12.91
C ASP A 554 -26.89 4.35 11.93
N SER A 555 -27.20 4.23 10.65
CA SER A 555 -26.76 5.12 9.58
C SER A 555 -27.67 6.33 9.38
N SER A 556 -28.64 6.56 10.28
CA SER A 556 -29.56 7.71 10.18
C SER A 556 -28.82 9.04 10.23
N THR A 557 -29.37 10.04 9.55
CA THR A 557 -28.80 11.40 9.58
C THR A 557 -28.90 11.97 11.00
N PRO A 558 -27.84 12.63 11.52
CA PRO A 558 -27.89 13.23 12.84
C PRO A 558 -28.96 14.34 12.90
N THR A 559 -29.63 14.47 14.04
CA THR A 559 -30.54 15.59 14.32
C THR A 559 -29.74 16.88 14.49
N LEU A 560 -30.40 18.05 14.39
CA LEU A 560 -29.75 19.34 14.66
C LEU A 560 -29.17 19.37 16.09
N GLY A 561 -29.87 18.81 17.07
CA GLY A 561 -29.39 18.72 18.46
C GLY A 561 -28.08 17.94 18.59
N GLU A 562 -28.01 16.76 17.99
CA GLU A 562 -26.80 15.93 17.96
C GLU A 562 -25.64 16.64 17.25
N GLN A 563 -25.90 17.20 16.07
CA GLN A 563 -24.89 17.96 15.31
C GLN A 563 -24.35 19.16 16.09
N SER A 564 -25.19 19.81 16.89
CA SER A 564 -24.79 20.92 17.72
C SER A 564 -23.78 20.52 18.79
N ILE A 565 -23.96 19.34 19.39
CA ILE A 565 -23.00 18.77 20.34
C ILE A 565 -21.68 18.49 19.64
N TYR A 566 -21.69 17.92 18.42
CA TYR A 566 -20.45 17.69 17.65
C TYR A 566 -19.74 19.00 17.31
N THR A 567 -20.46 20.02 16.90
CA THR A 567 -19.88 21.34 16.62
C THR A 567 -19.25 21.94 17.88
N LEU A 568 -19.92 21.86 19.03
CA LEU A 568 -19.37 22.30 20.32
C LEU A 568 -18.13 21.51 20.74
N LEU A 569 -18.12 20.20 20.52
CA LEU A 569 -16.94 19.35 20.79
C LEU A 569 -15.74 19.76 19.94
N VAL A 570 -15.94 20.01 18.65
CA VAL A 570 -14.86 20.41 17.74
C VAL A 570 -14.37 21.83 18.03
N VAL A 571 -15.26 22.76 18.36
CA VAL A 571 -14.89 24.10 18.84
C VAL A 571 -14.11 24.02 20.17
N GLY A 572 -14.57 23.16 21.09
CA GLY A 572 -13.89 22.89 22.35
C GLY A 572 -12.51 22.30 22.16
N LEU A 573 -12.39 21.32 21.25
CA LEU A 573 -11.09 20.75 20.88
C LEU A 573 -10.14 21.80 20.33
N SER A 574 -10.62 22.70 19.45
CA SER A 574 -9.81 23.83 18.97
C SER A 574 -9.26 24.70 20.11
N GLY A 575 -10.09 25.01 21.10
CA GLY A 575 -9.69 25.77 22.29
C GLY A 575 -8.67 25.00 23.16
N ILE A 576 -8.89 23.71 23.37
CA ILE A 576 -7.97 22.83 24.13
C ILE A 576 -6.60 22.76 23.43
N LEU A 577 -6.57 22.48 22.12
CA LEU A 577 -5.33 22.41 21.36
C LEU A 577 -4.57 23.74 21.37
N MET A 578 -5.29 24.87 21.30
CA MET A 578 -4.68 26.19 21.42
C MET A 578 -4.09 26.43 22.82
N THR A 579 -4.75 25.98 23.87
CA THR A 579 -4.24 26.06 25.23
C THR A 579 -3.00 25.19 25.43
N LEU A 580 -2.98 23.99 24.84
CA LEU A 580 -1.82 23.10 24.85
C LEU A 580 -0.65 23.68 24.06
N ASP A 581 -0.91 24.32 22.91
CA ASP A 581 0.13 25.00 22.12
C ASP A 581 0.82 26.13 22.90
N LEU A 582 0.04 26.89 23.70
CA LEU A 582 0.58 27.95 24.54
C LEU A 582 1.44 27.43 25.69
N LYS A 583 1.12 26.26 26.24
CA LYS A 583 1.90 25.61 27.31
C LYS A 583 3.10 24.79 26.81
N SER A 584 2.95 24.13 25.69
CA SER A 584 3.95 23.27 25.07
C SER A 584 3.85 23.39 23.54
N PRO A 585 4.59 24.34 22.95
CA PRO A 585 4.50 24.64 21.52
C PRO A 585 4.73 23.39 20.66
N SER A 586 3.74 23.10 19.78
CA SER A 586 3.79 21.97 18.86
C SER A 586 3.10 22.33 17.54
N PRO A 587 3.68 21.96 16.39
CA PRO A 587 3.00 22.14 15.11
C PRO A 587 1.60 21.49 15.07
N VAL A 588 1.43 20.33 15.73
CA VAL A 588 0.14 19.63 15.78
C VAL A 588 -0.89 20.45 16.56
N PHE A 589 -0.53 20.98 17.72
CA PHE A 589 -1.44 21.80 18.53
C PHE A 589 -1.77 23.12 17.84
N ARG A 590 -0.75 23.76 17.22
CA ARG A 590 -0.92 25.02 16.51
C ARG A 590 -1.83 24.87 15.29
N TYR A 591 -1.49 23.99 14.35
CA TYR A 591 -2.27 23.79 13.14
C TYR A 591 -3.56 23.00 13.40
N GLY A 592 -3.52 21.99 14.28
CA GLY A 592 -4.68 21.22 14.68
C GLY A 592 -5.79 22.08 15.27
N SER A 593 -5.47 23.11 16.08
CA SER A 593 -6.48 24.06 16.59
C SER A 593 -7.18 24.83 15.46
N MET A 594 -6.42 25.22 14.41
CA MET A 594 -6.99 25.94 13.27
C MET A 594 -7.82 25.02 12.37
N VAL A 595 -7.35 23.78 12.15
CA VAL A 595 -8.08 22.78 11.37
C VAL A 595 -9.40 22.40 12.08
N ALA A 596 -9.37 22.15 13.38
CA ALA A 596 -10.59 21.89 14.16
C ALA A 596 -11.59 23.05 14.06
N GLY A 597 -11.14 24.29 14.24
CA GLY A 597 -12.01 25.46 14.06
C GLY A 597 -12.55 25.59 12.63
N GLY A 598 -11.74 25.28 11.60
CA GLY A 598 -12.18 25.27 10.21
C GLY A 598 -13.24 24.18 9.92
N ILE A 599 -13.05 22.97 10.45
CA ILE A 599 -14.06 21.90 10.37
C ILE A 599 -15.37 22.32 11.04
N ALA A 600 -15.29 22.91 12.23
CA ALA A 600 -16.48 23.41 12.92
C ALA A 600 -17.22 24.49 12.10
N ILE A 601 -16.50 25.44 11.48
CA ILE A 601 -17.08 26.45 10.59
C ILE A 601 -17.77 25.77 9.39
N LEU A 602 -17.12 24.79 8.78
CA LEU A 602 -17.72 24.04 7.66
C LEU A 602 -19.01 23.32 8.11
N GLN A 603 -19.01 22.65 9.27
CA GLN A 603 -20.21 22.05 9.85
C GLN A 603 -21.32 23.08 10.08
N THR A 604 -20.98 24.27 10.58
CA THR A 604 -21.94 25.35 10.80
C THR A 604 -22.59 25.77 9.48
N VAL A 605 -21.80 26.02 8.45
CA VAL A 605 -22.33 26.51 7.15
C VAL A 605 -23.16 25.42 6.45
N SER A 606 -22.64 24.19 6.38
CA SER A 606 -23.29 23.11 5.62
C SER A 606 -24.48 22.49 6.36
N LEU A 607 -24.39 22.31 7.66
CA LEU A 607 -25.38 21.57 8.44
C LEU A 607 -26.31 22.49 9.21
N HIS A 608 -25.81 23.40 10.07
CA HIS A 608 -26.69 24.25 10.89
C HIS A 608 -27.46 25.27 10.06
N LEU A 609 -26.80 25.93 9.10
CA LEU A 609 -27.46 26.92 8.24
C LEU A 609 -28.13 26.31 7.01
N GLY A 610 -27.72 25.09 6.65
CA GLY A 610 -28.20 24.37 5.47
C GLY A 610 -29.02 23.12 5.82
N ALA A 611 -28.43 21.94 5.69
CA ALA A 611 -29.12 20.65 5.63
C ALA A 611 -29.98 20.28 6.84
N LEU A 612 -29.60 20.69 8.05
CA LEU A 612 -30.31 20.39 9.31
C LEU A 612 -31.09 21.60 9.89
N ASN A 613 -31.21 22.67 9.12
CA ASN A 613 -31.95 23.84 9.61
C ASN A 613 -33.46 23.52 9.70
N PRO A 614 -34.12 23.71 10.85
CA PRO A 614 -35.53 23.44 11.05
C PRO A 614 -36.44 24.22 10.10
N TYR A 615 -35.95 25.31 9.53
CA TYR A 615 -36.66 26.06 8.48
C TYR A 615 -36.80 25.24 7.19
N PHE A 616 -35.82 24.41 6.87
CA PHE A 616 -35.86 23.53 5.67
C PHE A 616 -36.35 22.12 5.97
N THR A 617 -35.98 21.56 7.13
CA THR A 617 -36.34 20.18 7.51
C THR A 617 -37.74 20.04 8.10
N GLY A 618 -38.25 21.08 8.70
CA GLY A 618 -39.49 20.99 9.46
C GLY A 618 -39.36 20.25 10.80
N GLU A 619 -38.12 19.99 11.25
CA GLU A 619 -37.86 19.38 12.58
C GLU A 619 -38.50 20.23 13.67
N SER A 620 -39.13 19.54 14.65
CA SER A 620 -39.70 20.18 15.82
C SER A 620 -38.62 20.94 16.62
N THR A 621 -38.88 22.20 16.94
CA THR A 621 -37.99 22.97 17.77
C THR A 621 -38.18 22.71 19.27
N GLY A 622 -39.15 21.86 19.66
CA GLY A 622 -39.49 21.50 21.02
C GLY A 622 -40.55 22.44 21.65
N SER A 623 -41.26 21.98 22.67
CA SER A 623 -42.39 22.69 23.28
C SER A 623 -42.01 23.93 24.12
N TRP A 624 -40.83 23.94 24.73
CA TRP A 624 -40.39 25.01 25.63
C TRP A 624 -40.02 26.30 24.88
N PRO A 625 -40.52 27.47 25.29
CA PRO A 625 -40.25 28.73 24.57
C PRO A 625 -38.80 29.17 24.55
N LEU A 626 -38.07 29.04 25.64
CA LEU A 626 -36.68 29.53 25.79
C LEU A 626 -35.63 28.41 25.70
N ILE A 627 -35.89 27.27 26.35
CA ILE A 627 -34.98 26.10 26.32
C ILE A 627 -35.47 25.16 25.23
N ASN A 628 -34.98 25.37 24.02
CA ASN A 628 -35.45 24.67 22.82
C ASN A 628 -34.30 24.32 21.91
N LEU A 629 -34.58 23.60 20.82
CA LEU A 629 -33.60 23.18 19.85
C LEU A 629 -32.82 24.35 19.23
N LEU A 630 -33.43 25.55 19.09
CA LEU A 630 -32.74 26.70 18.54
C LEU A 630 -31.67 27.26 19.51
N LEU A 631 -31.89 27.14 20.82
CA LEU A 631 -30.89 27.52 21.82
C LEU A 631 -29.63 26.65 21.65
N ILE A 632 -29.83 25.34 21.58
CA ILE A 632 -28.73 24.37 21.46
C ILE A 632 -28.11 24.42 20.06
N GLY A 633 -28.94 24.58 19.02
CA GLY A 633 -28.54 24.56 17.63
C GLY A 633 -27.79 25.78 17.15
N TYR A 634 -28.10 26.94 17.70
CA TYR A 634 -27.59 28.23 17.19
C TYR A 634 -26.93 29.10 18.27
N LEU A 635 -27.61 29.35 19.39
CA LEU A 635 -27.08 30.31 20.39
C LEU A 635 -25.84 29.74 21.09
N LEU A 636 -25.88 28.51 21.59
CA LEU A 636 -24.74 27.91 22.29
C LEU A 636 -23.49 27.77 21.41
N PRO A 637 -23.58 27.21 20.18
CA PRO A 637 -22.46 27.25 19.28
C PRO A 637 -22.00 28.65 18.91
N GLY A 638 -22.93 29.61 18.74
CA GLY A 638 -22.60 31.01 18.47
C GLY A 638 -21.76 31.62 19.58
N LEU A 639 -22.15 31.41 20.86
CA LEU A 639 -21.38 31.84 22.02
C LEU A 639 -20.03 31.14 22.15
N ALA A 640 -19.97 29.84 21.83
CA ALA A 640 -18.72 29.07 21.81
C ALA A 640 -17.72 29.63 20.78
N TYR A 641 -18.19 29.95 19.56
CA TYR A 641 -17.39 30.64 18.57
C TYR A 641 -16.92 32.02 18.98
N ALA A 642 -17.79 32.82 19.57
CA ALA A 642 -17.43 34.14 20.09
C ALA A 642 -16.36 34.03 21.19
N GLY A 643 -16.52 33.08 22.12
CA GLY A 643 -15.54 32.79 23.15
C GLY A 643 -14.20 32.32 22.58
N LEU A 644 -14.22 31.41 21.59
CA LEU A 644 -13.01 30.94 20.91
C LEU A 644 -12.34 32.06 20.11
N ALA A 645 -13.10 32.93 19.42
CA ALA A 645 -12.58 34.08 18.70
C ALA A 645 -11.88 35.05 19.64
N PHE A 646 -12.51 35.36 20.78
CA PHE A 646 -11.92 36.20 21.81
C PHE A 646 -10.64 35.60 22.40
N TYR A 647 -10.64 34.28 22.67
CA TYR A 647 -9.46 33.58 23.19
C TYR A 647 -8.31 33.48 22.15
N ALA A 648 -8.66 33.35 20.86
CA ALA A 648 -7.71 33.26 19.75
C ALA A 648 -7.09 34.61 19.35
N ARG A 649 -7.65 35.72 19.82
CA ARG A 649 -7.17 37.08 19.56
C ARG A 649 -5.70 37.19 19.97
N ASP A 650 -4.87 37.78 19.10
CA ASP A 650 -3.44 37.98 19.26
C ASP A 650 -2.59 36.66 19.34
N LYS A 651 -3.23 35.47 19.24
CA LYS A 651 -2.57 34.16 19.35
C LYS A 651 -2.63 33.39 18.04
N ARG A 652 -3.56 33.73 17.16
CA ARG A 652 -3.76 33.07 15.84
C ARG A 652 -3.86 34.13 14.74
N PRO A 653 -3.68 33.78 13.47
CA PRO A 653 -3.79 34.69 12.34
C PRO A 653 -5.13 35.39 12.31
N LEU A 654 -5.13 36.70 12.02
CA LEU A 654 -6.33 37.53 12.00
C LEU A 654 -7.49 36.97 11.14
N PRO A 655 -7.25 36.42 9.93
CA PRO A 655 -8.36 35.82 9.13
C PRO A 655 -9.09 34.71 9.87
N TYR A 656 -8.36 33.84 10.59
CA TYR A 656 -8.98 32.76 11.38
C TYR A 656 -9.86 33.32 12.52
N VAL A 657 -9.37 34.31 13.25
CA VAL A 657 -10.10 34.97 14.32
C VAL A 657 -11.38 35.65 13.80
N VAL A 658 -11.27 36.30 12.63
CA VAL A 658 -12.42 36.95 11.97
C VAL A 658 -13.46 35.91 11.53
N LEU A 659 -13.04 34.79 10.96
CA LEU A 659 -13.96 33.72 10.56
C LEU A 659 -14.71 33.11 11.76
N LEU A 660 -14.04 32.90 12.89
CA LEU A 660 -14.67 32.42 14.11
C LEU A 660 -15.69 33.46 14.64
N ALA A 661 -15.30 34.72 14.70
CA ALA A 661 -16.17 35.82 15.16
C ALA A 661 -17.40 35.96 14.23
N LEU A 662 -17.21 35.86 12.93
CA LEU A 662 -18.29 35.91 11.94
C LEU A 662 -19.25 34.74 12.10
N SER A 663 -18.72 33.51 12.28
CA SER A 663 -19.54 32.31 12.52
C SER A 663 -20.42 32.49 13.80
N GLY A 664 -19.83 33.00 14.86
CA GLY A 664 -20.57 33.32 16.09
C GLY A 664 -21.67 34.35 15.87
N ALA A 665 -21.36 35.43 15.14
CA ALA A 665 -22.32 36.47 14.81
C ALA A 665 -23.48 35.97 13.93
N VAL A 666 -23.17 35.17 12.91
CA VAL A 666 -24.18 34.60 12.00
C VAL A 666 -25.11 33.64 12.75
N LEU A 667 -24.54 32.77 13.60
CA LEU A 667 -25.36 31.86 14.42
C LEU A 667 -26.25 32.61 15.43
N GLY A 668 -25.72 33.66 16.07
CA GLY A 668 -26.51 34.53 16.95
C GLY A 668 -27.65 35.23 16.20
N PHE A 669 -27.38 35.76 15.03
CA PHE A 669 -28.39 36.36 14.15
C PHE A 669 -29.46 35.34 13.67
N ALA A 670 -29.01 34.13 13.27
CA ALA A 670 -29.92 33.05 12.88
C ALA A 670 -30.81 32.63 14.08
N TRP A 671 -30.24 32.54 15.28
CA TRP A 671 -31.01 32.23 16.49
C TRP A 671 -32.15 33.22 16.72
N VAL A 672 -31.87 34.53 16.64
CA VAL A 672 -32.91 35.55 16.80
C VAL A 672 -33.95 35.43 15.71
N THR A 673 -33.53 35.31 14.46
CA THR A 673 -34.43 35.22 13.30
C THR A 673 -35.34 33.99 13.40
N LEU A 674 -34.81 32.81 13.69
CA LEU A 674 -35.61 31.59 13.86
C LEU A 674 -36.49 31.63 15.13
N SER A 675 -36.05 32.33 16.19
CA SER A 675 -36.86 32.52 17.39
C SER A 675 -38.06 33.41 17.15
N VAL A 676 -37.93 34.46 16.31
CA VAL A 676 -39.09 35.26 15.87
C VAL A 676 -40.07 34.41 15.11
N ARG A 677 -39.58 33.57 14.15
CA ARG A 677 -40.45 32.67 13.43
C ARG A 677 -41.18 31.69 14.34
N ARG A 678 -40.44 31.11 15.31
CA ARG A 678 -41.03 30.23 16.32
C ARG A 678 -42.12 30.89 17.13
N PHE A 679 -41.95 32.17 17.49
CA PHE A 679 -42.94 32.93 18.25
C PHE A 679 -44.30 33.00 17.51
N TRP A 680 -44.27 33.15 16.18
CA TRP A 680 -45.49 33.23 15.37
C TRP A 680 -46.01 31.88 14.90
N GLN A 681 -45.10 30.96 14.46
CA GLN A 681 -45.47 29.68 13.84
C GLN A 681 -45.58 28.53 14.85
N GLY A 682 -45.16 28.74 16.10
CA GLY A 682 -45.11 27.70 17.13
C GLY A 682 -43.91 26.76 16.99
N GLU A 683 -44.09 25.52 17.40
CA GLU A 683 -43.02 24.52 17.51
C GLU A 683 -42.42 24.13 16.15
N PHE A 684 -43.20 24.13 15.09
CA PHE A 684 -42.81 23.76 13.73
C PHE A 684 -42.66 25.01 12.86
N ILE A 685 -41.46 25.28 12.34
CA ILE A 685 -41.08 26.52 11.66
C ILE A 685 -40.66 26.35 10.18
N PRO A 686 -41.19 25.38 9.42
CA PRO A 686 -40.74 25.15 8.04
C PRO A 686 -41.17 26.30 7.13
N TYR A 687 -40.40 26.46 6.02
CA TYR A 687 -40.63 27.56 5.05
C TYR A 687 -41.98 27.45 4.32
N TRP A 688 -42.50 26.22 4.17
CA TRP A 688 -43.77 25.98 3.43
C TRP A 688 -45.03 26.45 4.17
N LYS A 689 -44.94 26.83 5.47
CA LYS A 689 -46.04 27.45 6.17
C LYS A 689 -46.34 28.89 5.75
N GLY A 690 -45.47 29.48 4.92
CA GLY A 690 -45.54 30.87 4.53
C GLY A 690 -45.12 31.85 5.64
N PHE A 691 -45.49 33.11 5.48
CA PHE A 691 -45.19 34.21 6.42
C PHE A 691 -46.45 34.98 6.70
N GLU A 692 -46.70 35.23 7.98
CA GLU A 692 -47.74 36.18 8.40
C GLU A 692 -47.19 37.62 8.30
N GLN A 693 -48.09 38.59 8.04
CA GLN A 693 -47.67 39.99 7.91
C GLN A 693 -47.05 40.53 9.20
N ALA A 694 -47.66 40.18 10.37
CA ALA A 694 -47.13 40.56 11.67
C ALA A 694 -45.76 39.90 11.97
N GLU A 695 -45.56 38.66 11.55
CA GLU A 695 -44.27 37.94 11.60
C GLU A 695 -43.20 38.71 10.82
N THR A 696 -43.54 39.13 9.59
CA THR A 696 -42.62 39.87 8.72
C THR A 696 -42.14 41.17 9.33
N TYR A 697 -43.03 41.94 9.94
CA TYR A 697 -42.64 43.20 10.67
C TYR A 697 -41.81 42.90 11.91
N SER A 698 -42.10 41.83 12.63
CA SER A 698 -41.38 41.44 13.83
C SER A 698 -39.89 41.16 13.57
N TYR A 699 -39.52 40.60 12.41
CA TYR A 699 -38.12 40.48 12.02
C TYR A 699 -37.42 41.82 11.94
N SER A 700 -38.06 42.83 11.35
CA SER A 700 -37.46 44.15 11.18
C SER A 700 -37.20 44.83 12.51
N VAL A 701 -38.15 44.70 13.45
CA VAL A 701 -38.00 45.22 14.82
C VAL A 701 -36.87 44.50 15.57
N ALA A 702 -36.82 43.16 15.50
CA ALA A 702 -35.80 42.37 16.17
C ALA A 702 -34.39 42.67 15.61
N TRP A 703 -34.26 42.74 14.29
CA TRP A 703 -32.97 43.04 13.63
C TRP A 703 -32.50 44.46 13.94
N LEU A 704 -33.41 45.43 13.94
CA LEU A 704 -33.09 46.81 14.34
C LEU A 704 -32.66 46.88 15.81
N ALA A 705 -33.35 46.18 16.70
CA ALA A 705 -32.96 46.10 18.11
C ALA A 705 -31.56 45.55 18.32
N ILE A 706 -31.20 44.48 17.58
CA ILE A 706 -29.83 43.94 17.54
C ILE A 706 -28.85 45.00 17.04
N GLY A 707 -29.16 45.63 15.91
CA GLY A 707 -28.33 46.68 15.33
C GLY A 707 -28.03 47.84 16.28
N VAL A 708 -29.05 48.33 16.92
CA VAL A 708 -28.92 49.41 17.95
C VAL A 708 -28.17 48.91 19.17
N GLY A 709 -28.46 47.70 19.66
CA GLY A 709 -27.74 47.11 20.79
C GLY A 709 -26.24 46.98 20.52
N LEU A 710 -25.85 46.47 19.31
CA LEU A 710 -24.46 46.37 18.88
C LEU A 710 -23.80 47.77 18.77
N LEU A 711 -24.54 48.80 18.34
CA LEU A 711 -24.03 50.16 18.28
C LEU A 711 -23.70 50.70 19.67
N VAL A 712 -24.64 50.55 20.62
CA VAL A 712 -24.48 50.97 22.01
C VAL A 712 -23.30 50.27 22.66
N LEU A 713 -23.22 48.94 22.52
CA LEU A 713 -22.09 48.14 23.02
C LEU A 713 -20.77 48.50 22.32
N GLY A 714 -20.78 48.68 21.02
CA GLY A 714 -19.61 49.09 20.24
C GLY A 714 -19.10 50.50 20.60
N SER A 715 -20.00 51.38 20.98
CA SER A 715 -19.64 52.72 21.45
C SER A 715 -19.14 52.70 22.89
N ARG A 716 -19.77 51.89 23.78
CA ARG A 716 -19.38 51.77 25.18
C ARG A 716 -18.02 51.09 25.39
N PHE A 717 -17.72 50.09 24.59
CA PHE A 717 -16.46 49.34 24.66
C PHE A 717 -15.41 49.82 23.62
N ASP A 718 -15.67 50.86 22.88
CA ASP A 718 -14.82 51.39 21.80
C ASP A 718 -14.43 50.31 20.78
N ALA A 719 -15.31 49.34 20.54
CA ALA A 719 -15.06 48.22 19.69
C ALA A 719 -15.50 48.49 18.24
N ARG A 720 -14.54 48.77 17.35
CA ARG A 720 -14.79 49.05 15.92
C ARG A 720 -15.52 47.89 15.21
N SER A 721 -15.22 46.65 15.55
CA SER A 721 -15.89 45.46 15.00
C SER A 721 -17.39 45.42 15.29
N LEU A 722 -17.81 45.76 16.51
CA LEU A 722 -19.23 45.80 16.88
C LEU A 722 -19.97 46.94 16.17
N ARG A 723 -19.31 48.09 15.97
CA ARG A 723 -19.90 49.22 15.22
C ARG A 723 -20.10 48.88 13.75
N ILE A 724 -19.13 48.15 13.14
CA ILE A 724 -19.25 47.64 11.76
C ILE A 724 -20.38 46.59 11.66
N ALA A 725 -20.45 45.64 12.60
CA ALA A 725 -21.52 44.65 12.63
C ALA A 725 -22.91 45.31 12.79
N SER A 726 -23.01 46.30 13.65
CA SER A 726 -24.22 47.11 13.75
C SER A 726 -24.62 47.76 12.43
N ALA A 727 -23.66 48.41 11.75
CA ALA A 727 -23.92 49.06 10.46
C ALA A 727 -24.45 48.06 9.42
N VAL A 728 -23.84 46.86 9.34
CA VAL A 728 -24.30 45.79 8.42
C VAL A 728 -25.73 45.36 8.75
N ILE A 729 -26.05 45.08 10.01
CA ILE A 729 -27.38 44.61 10.41
C ILE A 729 -28.45 45.71 10.21
N VAL A 730 -28.13 46.94 10.55
CA VAL A 730 -29.06 48.09 10.32
C VAL A 730 -29.31 48.29 8.84
N MET A 731 -28.24 48.22 8.01
CA MET A 731 -28.38 48.32 6.56
C MET A 731 -29.21 47.17 5.98
N LEU A 732 -29.00 45.93 6.45
CA LEU A 732 -29.79 44.77 6.05
C LEU A 732 -31.26 44.94 6.45
N THR A 733 -31.51 45.43 7.66
CA THR A 733 -32.89 45.72 8.16
C THR A 733 -33.58 46.77 7.32
N VAL A 734 -32.89 47.87 7.03
CA VAL A 734 -33.44 48.94 6.18
C VAL A 734 -33.73 48.39 4.77
N ALA A 735 -32.80 47.66 4.18
CA ALA A 735 -33.03 47.04 2.86
C ALA A 735 -34.27 46.12 2.89
N LYS A 736 -34.38 45.25 3.92
CA LYS A 736 -35.54 44.35 4.10
C LYS A 736 -36.86 45.16 4.24
N VAL A 737 -36.88 46.20 5.04
CA VAL A 737 -38.10 47.04 5.22
C VAL A 737 -38.57 47.61 3.87
N PHE A 738 -37.66 48.18 3.11
CA PHE A 738 -38.05 48.84 1.83
C PHE A 738 -38.28 47.80 0.70
N LEU A 739 -37.59 46.67 0.64
CA LEU A 739 -37.73 45.68 -0.42
C LEU A 739 -38.83 44.65 -0.15
N ILE A 740 -39.07 44.28 1.11
CA ILE A 740 -39.99 43.23 1.48
C ILE A 740 -41.22 43.79 2.20
N ASP A 741 -41.03 44.53 3.29
CA ASP A 741 -42.19 45.00 4.13
C ASP A 741 -43.06 46.02 3.38
N MET A 742 -42.46 46.79 2.52
CA MET A 742 -43.18 47.79 1.65
C MET A 742 -43.46 47.30 0.25
N ALA A 743 -43.25 45.97 -0.08
CA ALA A 743 -43.43 45.44 -1.41
C ALA A 743 -44.87 45.55 -1.93
N ASN A 744 -45.87 45.58 -1.01
CA ASN A 744 -47.29 45.69 -1.36
C ASN A 744 -47.77 47.13 -1.60
N LEU A 745 -46.89 48.13 -1.48
CA LEU A 745 -47.23 49.51 -1.82
C LEU A 745 -47.30 49.70 -3.33
N GLU A 746 -48.35 50.23 -3.83
CA GLU A 746 -48.56 50.49 -5.26
C GLU A 746 -48.40 51.99 -5.61
N GLY A 747 -48.08 52.25 -6.90
CA GLY A 747 -48.05 53.57 -7.46
C GLY A 747 -47.02 54.56 -6.85
N VAL A 748 -47.48 55.79 -6.60
CA VAL A 748 -46.61 56.87 -6.08
C VAL A 748 -46.02 56.57 -4.69
N LEU A 749 -46.72 55.83 -3.87
CA LEU A 749 -46.23 55.44 -2.51
C LEU A 749 -45.02 54.52 -2.61
N ARG A 750 -44.96 53.63 -3.57
CA ARG A 750 -43.81 52.77 -3.84
C ARG A 750 -42.58 53.58 -4.28
N ALA A 751 -42.78 54.56 -5.19
CA ALA A 751 -41.71 55.45 -5.62
C ALA A 751 -41.16 56.31 -4.44
N LEU A 752 -42.05 56.85 -3.60
CA LEU A 752 -41.67 57.62 -2.40
C LEU A 752 -40.94 56.76 -1.37
N SER A 753 -41.27 55.44 -1.22
CA SER A 753 -40.57 54.53 -0.32
C SER A 753 -39.15 54.30 -0.80
N PHE A 754 -38.87 54.13 -2.10
CA PHE A 754 -37.51 54.00 -2.62
C PHE A 754 -36.68 55.27 -2.52
N ILE A 755 -37.31 56.44 -2.70
CA ILE A 755 -36.66 57.75 -2.45
C ILE A 755 -36.31 57.90 -0.95
N GLY A 756 -37.25 57.54 -0.09
CA GLY A 756 -37.05 57.49 1.36
C GLY A 756 -35.92 56.59 1.78
N LEU A 757 -35.83 55.38 1.18
CA LEU A 757 -34.71 54.44 1.35
C LEU A 757 -33.37 55.13 1.02
N GLY A 758 -33.29 55.80 -0.12
CA GLY A 758 -32.07 56.53 -0.53
C GLY A 758 -31.62 57.56 0.54
N PHE A 759 -32.56 58.38 1.05
CA PHE A 759 -32.29 59.37 2.09
C PHE A 759 -31.86 58.73 3.42
N VAL A 760 -32.50 57.60 3.83
CA VAL A 760 -32.20 56.90 5.05
C VAL A 760 -30.81 56.25 4.93
N LEU A 761 -30.48 55.63 3.81
CA LEU A 761 -29.15 55.05 3.58
C LEU A 761 -28.03 56.10 3.58
N ILE A 762 -28.27 57.27 2.99
CA ILE A 762 -27.31 58.38 3.01
C ILE A 762 -27.17 58.90 4.49
N GLY A 763 -28.26 59.10 5.20
CA GLY A 763 -28.23 59.51 6.62
C GLY A 763 -27.48 58.53 7.52
N ILE A 764 -27.77 57.21 7.35
CA ILE A 764 -27.06 56.14 8.06
C ILE A 764 -25.57 56.18 7.71
N GLY A 765 -25.23 56.30 6.44
CA GLY A 765 -23.83 56.38 5.94
C GLY A 765 -23.07 57.55 6.61
N LEU A 766 -23.65 58.73 6.61
CA LEU A 766 -23.06 59.92 7.23
C LEU A 766 -22.92 59.77 8.75
N PHE A 767 -23.92 59.18 9.42
CA PHE A 767 -23.91 58.93 10.85
C PHE A 767 -22.81 57.96 11.26
N TYR A 768 -22.68 56.83 10.53
CA TYR A 768 -21.64 55.86 10.79
C TYR A 768 -20.24 56.37 10.40
N GLN A 769 -20.12 57.17 9.35
CA GLN A 769 -18.87 57.84 8.98
C GLN A 769 -18.39 58.76 10.14
N LYS A 770 -19.30 59.54 10.74
CA LYS A 770 -18.98 60.38 11.89
C LYS A 770 -18.53 59.61 13.13
N ILE A 771 -19.16 58.46 13.40
CA ILE A 771 -18.81 57.58 14.53
C ILE A 771 -17.52 56.82 14.27
N LEU A 772 -17.26 56.37 13.04
CA LEU A 772 -16.05 55.63 12.68
C LEU A 772 -14.83 56.54 12.55
N SER A 773 -15.01 57.79 12.08
CA SER A 773 -13.90 58.75 11.86
C SER A 773 -13.61 59.63 13.09
N GLY A 774 -14.45 59.62 14.13
CA GLY A 774 -14.40 60.51 15.27
C GLY A 774 -13.19 60.45 16.21
N LYS A 775 -12.14 59.68 15.90
CA LYS A 775 -10.90 59.61 16.66
C LYS A 775 -9.61 59.69 15.84
N SER A 776 -9.68 59.98 14.53
CA SER A 776 -8.46 60.15 13.72
C SER A 776 -7.87 61.55 13.74
N ALA A 777 -8.51 62.50 14.52
CA ALA A 777 -8.11 63.88 14.54
C ALA A 777 -7.45 64.31 15.89
N ARG A 778 -6.55 63.47 16.43
CA ARG A 778 -5.62 63.92 17.48
C ARG A 778 -4.26 63.21 17.24
N SER A 779 -3.57 63.55 16.14
CA SER A 779 -2.11 63.58 16.13
C SER A 779 -1.71 64.91 16.71
N PRO A 780 -0.80 64.97 17.70
CA PRO A 780 -0.17 66.23 18.10
C PRO A 780 0.65 66.71 16.89
N ALA A 781 0.52 68.04 16.61
CA ALA A 781 1.43 68.68 15.71
C ALA A 781 2.85 68.47 16.27
N VAL A 782 3.70 67.89 15.50
CA VAL A 782 5.14 67.92 15.70
C VAL A 782 5.59 69.34 15.31
N ASP A 783 6.01 70.11 16.29
CA ASP A 783 6.71 71.37 16.09
C ASP A 783 7.95 71.09 15.22
N GLU A 784 7.91 71.57 13.98
CA GLU A 784 9.10 71.84 13.18
C GLU A 784 9.73 73.09 13.70
N ASP A 785 10.66 72.99 14.63
CA ASP A 785 11.69 73.97 14.85
C ASP A 785 12.79 73.33 15.74
N GLU A 786 13.85 72.87 15.10
CA GLU A 786 15.22 72.99 15.52
C GLU A 786 16.15 72.27 14.59
N ALA A 787 16.73 72.99 13.67
CA ALA A 787 17.90 72.57 12.95
C ALA A 787 19.16 72.69 13.82
N PRO A 788 19.97 71.72 14.03
CA PRO A 788 21.33 71.94 14.53
C PRO A 788 22.27 72.17 13.31
N THR A 789 22.73 73.45 13.24
CA THR A 789 23.97 73.80 12.54
C THR A 789 25.17 73.22 13.27
N GLY A 790 26.05 72.48 12.54
CA GLY A 790 27.48 72.64 12.76
C GLY A 790 28.23 71.47 13.41
N ILE A 791 29.10 70.93 12.61
CA ILE A 791 30.45 70.33 12.67
C ILE A 791 30.42 68.81 12.55
#